data_f78e3c243c64f17b26612f6c566a208f
#
_entry.id   f78e3c243c64f17b26612f6c566a208f
#
_cell.length_a   1.000
_cell.length_b   1.000
_cell.length_c   1.000
_cell.angle_alpha   90.00
_cell.angle_beta   90.00
_cell.angle_gamma   90.00
#
_symmetry.space_group_name_H-M   'P 1'
#
loop_
_entity.id
_entity.type
_entity.pdbx_description
1 polymer ?
#
loop_
_entity_poly.entity_id
_entity_poly.type
_entity_poly.pdbx_seq_one_letter_code
_entity_poly.pdbx_strand_id
1 'polypeptide(L)'
;MKLGSPALSRVLSPAVRARVARHAGRLGSLRRSAVLGALLLAVGAPVDAEAKGLTVDDMLAMQRVGEPAVSPDGKWVAFSVRDTDLEANRGRLDLWLASVDGAQVRRLTTHPDADSSPAWSPDGRWIYFSSTRGGSAQVWRIAAAGGEAEQVTKLPTDVGGFKLFPDGKRMVLALEVWPQARTLARSMEEDGAKAKAKGSAQIYDQLLFRHWDQWEDGKFSHLFVWTPPELGGKADDAKDLTPGLTTDAPTHPFGGMEEVSISPDGKWVAYLARTGTRDLAWTTNTDVYLVGSNGQGTVNLTAQNKAYDFQPTFSPDGKTLAVLSMVRPGYEADRQRISLIDLASKKTRVLTESWDRSASTLLWSRDGRTLYTTADNVGHHSLFGVDVATGAVKVLVEKGTSGSPQLAGERVLFARDTLRQPVELFTVKPDGSDLRQVTRINDERVKAITWGEYEQFSFKGAKGDTVHGFAMKPAGFVPGKKFPVAFLVHGGPQGSFGDHFHYRWNPQAYAGRGYGVVFIDFHGSTGYGQAFTDAINGDWGGAPYEDLMKGLDFALQKYTWLDGKRMAALGASYGGYMINWIHGNTDRFKALVCHDGNLDERMAYFDTEELWFPEWEHGGTPWGNPEGYKKHNPIDLIKNWKTPTLVIHGGKDYRVVDTQGMSTFTALQRMGVPSRFIFFPDENHWVLRPHLSLIHI
;
A
#
# COMPACT_ATOMS: atom_id res chain seq x y z
N MET A 1 16.52 -42.07 -16.95
CA MET A 1 16.75 -43.22 -16.01
C MET A 1 15.84 -43.01 -14.81
N LYS A 2 14.94 -43.94 -14.58
CA LYS A 2 14.06 -44.06 -13.40
C LYS A 2 14.87 -44.50 -12.18
N LEU A 3 14.55 -43.93 -11.00
CA LEU A 3 14.69 -44.53 -9.66
C LEU A 3 14.21 -43.40 -8.71
N GLY A 4 13.13 -43.43 -7.91
CA GLY A 4 12.65 -44.53 -7.09
C GLY A 4 12.63 -43.97 -5.66
N SER A 5 11.45 -43.55 -5.17
CA SER A 5 11.19 -43.19 -3.75
C SER A 5 11.41 -44.44 -2.85
N PRO A 6 11.80 -44.25 -1.57
CA PRO A 6 10.80 -44.56 -0.56
C PRO A 6 10.86 -43.76 0.76
N ALA A 7 9.65 -43.47 1.27
CA ALA A 7 9.18 -43.59 2.64
C ALA A 7 10.03 -43.06 3.82
N LEU A 8 9.50 -42.06 4.49
CA LEU A 8 9.71 -41.75 5.90
C LEU A 8 8.40 -41.98 6.67
N SER A 9 8.15 -43.21 7.05
CA SER A 9 7.28 -43.59 8.15
C SER A 9 8.18 -44.23 9.23
N ARG A 10 8.29 -43.56 10.37
CA ARG A 10 8.62 -44.09 11.72
C ARG A 10 9.16 -42.93 12.54
N VAL A 11 8.36 -42.51 13.51
CA VAL A 11 8.67 -42.59 14.94
C VAL A 11 7.50 -41.95 15.71
N LEU A 12 6.60 -42.74 16.19
CA LEU A 12 5.81 -42.46 17.39
C LEU A 12 5.86 -43.72 18.24
N SER A 13 6.44 -43.62 19.43
CA SER A 13 6.67 -44.70 20.38
C SER A 13 5.36 -45.25 20.96
N PRO A 14 5.36 -46.53 21.43
CA PRO A 14 4.16 -47.27 21.89
C PRO A 14 3.53 -46.77 23.19
N ALA A 15 4.07 -45.78 23.86
CA ALA A 15 3.62 -45.34 25.21
C ALA A 15 2.38 -44.44 25.21
N VAL A 16 1.92 -43.93 24.06
CA VAL A 16 0.75 -42.99 23.98
C VAL A 16 -0.57 -43.72 23.66
N ARG A 17 -0.54 -45.01 23.26
CA ARG A 17 -1.76 -45.76 22.93
C ARG A 17 -2.45 -46.47 24.11
N ALA A 18 -1.92 -46.38 25.31
CA ALA A 18 -2.40 -47.19 26.46
C ALA A 18 -3.26 -46.41 27.50
N ARG A 19 -3.63 -45.13 27.23
CA ARG A 19 -4.37 -44.32 28.21
C ARG A 19 -5.83 -44.01 27.87
N VAL A 20 -6.36 -44.43 26.74
CA VAL A 20 -7.76 -44.13 26.30
C VAL A 20 -8.69 -45.36 26.44
N ALA A 21 -8.20 -46.55 26.82
CA ALA A 21 -9.00 -47.77 26.83
C ALA A 21 -9.30 -48.37 28.22
N ARG A 22 -9.34 -47.60 29.29
CA ARG A 22 -9.72 -48.08 30.62
C ARG A 22 -10.66 -47.15 31.38
N HIS A 23 -11.83 -46.87 30.87
CA HIS A 23 -12.95 -46.38 31.67
C HIS A 23 -14.31 -46.65 30.99
N ALA A 24 -14.55 -47.90 30.61
CA ALA A 24 -15.87 -48.38 30.26
C ALA A 24 -16.03 -49.81 30.78
N GLY A 25 -16.52 -49.93 31.98
CA GLY A 25 -16.87 -51.24 32.53
C GLY A 25 -17.07 -51.22 34.02
N ARG A 26 -18.27 -50.90 34.46
CA ARG A 26 -19.02 -51.43 35.61
C ARG A 26 -20.03 -50.43 36.10
N LEU A 27 -21.29 -50.71 35.82
CA LEU A 27 -22.37 -50.52 36.76
C LEU A 27 -23.62 -51.22 36.23
N GLY A 28 -23.94 -52.26 36.93
CA GLY A 28 -25.08 -53.13 36.69
C GLY A 28 -26.37 -52.52 37.25
N SER A 29 -27.44 -53.08 36.72
CA SER A 29 -28.84 -52.95 37.05
C SER A 29 -29.21 -52.62 38.52
N LEU A 30 -30.18 -51.70 38.72
CA LEU A 30 -31.31 -51.94 39.64
C LEU A 30 -32.36 -50.79 39.58
N ARG A 31 -33.56 -51.27 39.22
CA ARG A 31 -34.91 -50.83 39.67
C ARG A 31 -35.46 -49.43 39.39
N ARG A 32 -36.57 -49.47 38.62
CA ARG A 32 -37.63 -48.51 38.47
C ARG A 32 -38.22 -48.10 39.81
N SER A 33 -38.41 -46.79 40.01
CA SER A 33 -39.55 -46.25 40.81
C SER A 33 -39.82 -44.82 40.31
N ALA A 34 -41.06 -44.60 39.93
CA ALA A 34 -41.60 -43.33 39.51
C ALA A 34 -41.75 -42.40 40.73
N VAL A 35 -41.32 -41.12 40.56
CA VAL A 35 -41.93 -39.97 41.27
C VAL A 35 -42.05 -38.83 40.29
N LEU A 36 -43.27 -38.42 40.08
CA LEU A 36 -43.72 -37.23 39.39
C LEU A 36 -43.30 -35.98 40.15
N GLY A 37 -42.90 -34.95 39.39
CA GLY A 37 -43.14 -33.57 39.79
C GLY A 37 -41.97 -32.77 40.32
N ALA A 38 -41.32 -32.05 39.41
CA ALA A 38 -41.02 -30.64 39.58
C ALA A 38 -40.36 -30.14 38.27
N LEU A 39 -41.10 -29.46 37.44
CA LEU A 39 -40.55 -28.60 36.38
C LEU A 39 -39.74 -27.50 37.05
N LEU A 40 -38.44 -27.67 37.18
CA LEU A 40 -37.50 -26.58 37.29
C LEU A 40 -37.19 -26.11 35.88
N LEU A 41 -37.83 -25.02 35.45
CA LEU A 41 -37.33 -24.17 34.40
C LEU A 41 -35.97 -23.65 34.86
N ALA A 42 -34.93 -24.40 34.56
CA ALA A 42 -33.60 -23.83 34.44
C ALA A 42 -33.65 -22.92 33.21
N VAL A 43 -33.94 -21.64 33.46
CA VAL A 43 -33.58 -20.57 32.54
C VAL A 43 -32.06 -20.72 32.36
N GLY A 44 -31.67 -21.41 31.30
CA GLY A 44 -30.28 -21.39 30.85
C GLY A 44 -29.93 -19.95 30.62
N ALA A 45 -29.09 -19.38 31.49
CA ALA A 45 -28.41 -18.15 31.17
C ALA A 45 -27.78 -18.36 29.78
N PRO A 46 -27.96 -17.42 28.86
CA PRO A 46 -27.26 -17.54 27.61
C PRO A 46 -25.77 -17.72 27.96
N VAL A 47 -25.17 -18.81 27.54
CA VAL A 47 -23.71 -18.93 27.48
C VAL A 47 -23.34 -17.75 26.59
N ASP A 48 -22.78 -16.70 27.16
CA ASP A 48 -22.26 -15.58 26.42
C ASP A 48 -21.33 -16.19 25.37
N ALA A 49 -21.79 -16.19 24.13
CA ALA A 49 -20.93 -16.60 23.02
C ALA A 49 -19.74 -15.66 23.11
N GLU A 50 -18.56 -16.21 23.38
CA GLU A 50 -17.33 -15.44 23.50
C GLU A 50 -17.23 -14.54 22.29
N ALA A 51 -17.16 -13.23 22.50
CA ALA A 51 -17.23 -12.24 21.43
C ALA A 51 -16.11 -12.51 20.42
N LYS A 52 -16.46 -12.94 19.21
CA LYS A 52 -15.50 -13.26 18.17
C LYS A 52 -14.89 -11.97 17.62
N GLY A 53 -13.72 -11.56 18.11
CA GLY A 53 -12.94 -10.47 17.54
C GLY A 53 -12.34 -10.83 16.18
N LEU A 54 -11.83 -9.82 15.46
CA LEU A 54 -11.13 -10.05 14.19
C LEU A 54 -9.91 -10.94 14.42
N THR A 55 -9.84 -12.05 13.67
CA THR A 55 -8.64 -12.90 13.58
C THR A 55 -7.88 -12.59 12.30
N VAL A 56 -6.65 -13.09 12.20
CA VAL A 56 -5.88 -13.00 10.94
C VAL A 56 -6.57 -13.76 9.83
N ASP A 57 -7.12 -14.94 10.12
CA ASP A 57 -7.88 -15.74 9.15
C ASP A 57 -9.10 -14.97 8.62
N ASP A 58 -9.84 -14.29 9.51
CA ASP A 58 -10.95 -13.43 9.09
C ASP A 58 -10.46 -12.27 8.21
N MET A 59 -9.33 -11.63 8.58
CA MET A 59 -8.74 -10.53 7.80
C MET A 59 -8.28 -11.01 6.41
N LEU A 60 -7.66 -12.18 6.32
CA LEU A 60 -7.25 -12.77 5.04
C LEU A 60 -8.42 -13.22 4.18
N ALA A 61 -9.53 -13.63 4.81
CA ALA A 61 -10.77 -13.97 4.12
C ALA A 61 -11.55 -12.76 3.60
N MET A 62 -11.26 -11.53 4.08
CA MET A 62 -11.87 -10.32 3.53
C MET A 62 -11.48 -10.15 2.06
N GLN A 63 -12.47 -9.91 1.23
CA GLN A 63 -12.26 -9.61 -0.19
C GLN A 63 -11.77 -8.16 -0.35
N ARG A 64 -10.74 -7.97 -1.18
CA ARG A 64 -10.13 -6.65 -1.37
C ARG A 64 -10.65 -6.03 -2.65
N VAL A 65 -11.50 -5.03 -2.52
CA VAL A 65 -12.01 -4.21 -3.63
C VAL A 65 -10.95 -3.24 -4.08
N GLY A 66 -10.68 -3.16 -5.38
CA GLY A 66 -9.68 -2.24 -5.94
C GLY A 66 -10.02 -1.81 -7.37
N GLU A 67 -9.25 -0.85 -7.86
CA GLU A 67 -9.21 -0.39 -9.26
C GLU A 67 -10.59 -0.14 -9.90
N PRO A 68 -11.39 0.81 -9.41
CA PRO A 68 -12.67 1.12 -10.01
C PRO A 68 -12.52 1.82 -11.36
N ALA A 69 -13.36 1.46 -12.33
CA ALA A 69 -13.49 2.14 -13.61
C ALA A 69 -14.98 2.37 -13.91
N VAL A 70 -15.40 3.62 -13.96
CA VAL A 70 -16.80 3.99 -14.25
C VAL A 70 -17.06 3.95 -15.76
N SER A 71 -18.23 3.43 -16.17
CA SER A 71 -18.65 3.41 -17.57
C SER A 71 -18.82 4.82 -18.15
N PRO A 72 -18.67 5.02 -19.47
CA PRO A 72 -18.81 6.33 -20.11
C PRO A 72 -20.15 7.02 -19.83
N ASP A 73 -21.24 6.26 -19.69
CA ASP A 73 -22.57 6.77 -19.34
C ASP A 73 -22.77 7.05 -17.85
N GLY A 74 -21.76 6.71 -17.01
CA GLY A 74 -21.76 6.94 -15.56
C GLY A 74 -22.70 6.04 -14.76
N LYS A 75 -23.24 4.95 -15.35
CA LYS A 75 -24.22 4.10 -14.69
C LYS A 75 -23.66 2.84 -14.07
N TRP A 76 -22.49 2.38 -14.55
CA TRP A 76 -21.85 1.16 -14.11
C TRP A 76 -20.43 1.45 -13.63
N VAL A 77 -19.93 0.61 -12.74
CA VAL A 77 -18.52 0.59 -12.35
C VAL A 77 -18.01 -0.84 -12.46
N ALA A 78 -16.93 -1.02 -13.22
CA ALA A 78 -16.13 -2.24 -13.21
C ALA A 78 -15.02 -2.07 -12.17
N PHE A 79 -14.69 -3.12 -11.43
CA PHE A 79 -13.65 -3.08 -10.40
C PHE A 79 -13.05 -4.47 -10.20
N SER A 80 -11.84 -4.52 -9.70
CA SER A 80 -11.22 -5.78 -9.32
C SER A 80 -11.62 -6.18 -7.89
N VAL A 81 -11.72 -7.49 -7.66
CA VAL A 81 -11.86 -8.06 -6.31
C VAL A 81 -10.81 -9.16 -6.14
N ARG A 82 -9.97 -9.02 -5.11
CA ARG A 82 -8.96 -10.01 -4.77
C ARG A 82 -9.47 -10.90 -3.65
N ASP A 83 -9.59 -12.20 -3.95
CA ASP A 83 -9.73 -13.26 -2.97
C ASP A 83 -8.37 -13.79 -2.55
N THR A 84 -8.23 -14.21 -1.30
CA THR A 84 -7.01 -14.86 -0.81
C THR A 84 -7.14 -16.36 -0.94
N ASP A 85 -6.30 -16.98 -1.77
CA ASP A 85 -6.11 -18.41 -1.87
C ASP A 85 -4.96 -18.83 -0.95
N LEU A 86 -5.30 -19.31 0.25
CA LEU A 86 -4.29 -19.75 1.23
C LEU A 86 -3.55 -20.99 0.78
N GLU A 87 -4.20 -21.95 0.10
CA GLU A 87 -3.56 -23.17 -0.38
C GLU A 87 -2.49 -22.83 -1.43
N ALA A 88 -2.80 -21.97 -2.37
CA ALA A 88 -1.85 -21.49 -3.38
C ALA A 88 -0.92 -20.39 -2.86
N ASN A 89 -1.12 -19.89 -1.63
CA ASN A 89 -0.39 -18.78 -1.01
C ASN A 89 -0.33 -17.52 -1.89
N ARG A 90 -1.45 -17.17 -2.53
CA ARG A 90 -1.54 -16.01 -3.45
C ARG A 90 -2.92 -15.36 -3.43
N GLY A 91 -2.98 -14.16 -3.97
CA GLY A 91 -4.25 -13.51 -4.31
C GLY A 91 -4.76 -13.98 -5.67
N ARG A 92 -6.08 -14.16 -5.80
CA ARG A 92 -6.79 -14.32 -7.07
C ARG A 92 -7.60 -13.06 -7.31
N LEU A 93 -7.43 -12.45 -8.47
CA LEU A 93 -8.17 -11.24 -8.86
C LEU A 93 -9.15 -11.58 -9.96
N ASP A 94 -10.38 -11.09 -9.79
CA ASP A 94 -11.42 -11.15 -10.79
C ASP A 94 -12.08 -9.80 -10.95
N LEU A 95 -12.66 -9.57 -12.12
CA LEU A 95 -13.46 -8.40 -12.39
C LEU A 95 -14.89 -8.57 -11.91
N TRP A 96 -15.40 -7.53 -11.33
CA TRP A 96 -16.79 -7.39 -10.91
C TRP A 96 -17.42 -6.16 -11.56
N LEU A 97 -18.73 -6.15 -11.65
CA LEU A 97 -19.52 -5.05 -12.18
C LEU A 97 -20.63 -4.71 -11.21
N ALA A 98 -20.76 -3.42 -10.88
CA ALA A 98 -21.86 -2.90 -10.09
C ALA A 98 -22.58 -1.75 -10.81
N SER A 99 -23.89 -1.63 -10.60
CA SER A 99 -24.58 -0.38 -10.93
C SER A 99 -24.23 0.70 -9.92
N VAL A 100 -24.03 1.94 -10.35
CA VAL A 100 -23.60 3.06 -9.49
C VAL A 100 -24.60 3.38 -8.37
N ASP A 101 -25.88 3.01 -8.56
CA ASP A 101 -26.92 3.10 -7.52
C ASP A 101 -26.87 1.95 -6.51
N GLY A 102 -26.00 0.95 -6.71
CA GLY A 102 -25.82 -0.20 -5.83
C GLY A 102 -26.92 -1.27 -5.94
N ALA A 103 -27.85 -1.16 -6.89
CA ALA A 103 -28.95 -2.10 -7.04
C ALA A 103 -28.52 -3.47 -7.59
N GLN A 104 -27.43 -3.51 -8.34
CA GLN A 104 -26.90 -4.72 -8.98
C GLN A 104 -25.40 -4.82 -8.75
N VAL A 105 -24.95 -5.99 -8.30
CA VAL A 105 -23.53 -6.35 -8.18
C VAL A 105 -23.34 -7.78 -8.69
N ARG A 106 -22.39 -8.00 -9.60
CA ARG A 106 -22.10 -9.33 -10.13
C ARG A 106 -20.64 -9.50 -10.46
N ARG A 107 -20.13 -10.72 -10.31
CA ARG A 107 -18.81 -11.13 -10.79
C ARG A 107 -18.85 -11.25 -12.31
N LEU A 108 -17.82 -10.74 -12.98
CA LEU A 108 -17.75 -10.71 -14.44
C LEU A 108 -16.79 -11.77 -14.99
N THR A 109 -15.64 -11.98 -14.32
CA THR A 109 -14.66 -13.01 -14.69
C THR A 109 -14.46 -14.02 -13.58
N THR A 110 -13.97 -15.23 -13.93
CA THR A 110 -13.79 -16.36 -12.99
C THR A 110 -12.54 -17.19 -13.32
N HIS A 111 -11.58 -16.65 -14.06
CA HIS A 111 -10.37 -17.38 -14.42
C HIS A 111 -9.47 -17.59 -13.20
N PRO A 112 -8.72 -18.72 -13.07
CA PRO A 112 -7.81 -18.96 -11.95
C PRO A 112 -6.60 -18.00 -11.90
N ASP A 113 -6.24 -17.42 -13.05
CA ASP A 113 -5.21 -16.37 -13.11
C ASP A 113 -5.83 -14.98 -12.94
N ALA A 114 -4.97 -14.01 -12.58
CA ALA A 114 -5.41 -12.68 -12.22
C ALA A 114 -6.01 -11.90 -13.42
N ASP A 115 -7.15 -11.26 -13.19
CA ASP A 115 -7.79 -10.26 -14.04
C ASP A 115 -7.87 -8.96 -13.27
N SER A 116 -7.26 -7.88 -13.77
CA SER A 116 -7.11 -6.60 -13.07
C SER A 116 -7.15 -5.41 -14.02
N SER A 117 -7.09 -4.20 -13.47
CA SER A 117 -6.97 -2.94 -14.21
C SER A 117 -8.06 -2.76 -15.27
N PRO A 118 -9.36 -2.79 -14.88
CA PRO A 118 -10.47 -2.64 -15.84
C PRO A 118 -10.49 -1.25 -16.47
N ALA A 119 -10.76 -1.21 -17.78
CA ALA A 119 -10.96 0.03 -18.54
C ALA A 119 -12.10 -0.12 -19.53
N TRP A 120 -13.03 0.83 -19.55
CA TRP A 120 -14.15 0.79 -20.47
C TRP A 120 -13.78 1.26 -21.87
N SER A 121 -14.31 0.58 -22.89
CA SER A 121 -14.34 1.14 -24.24
C SER A 121 -15.15 2.45 -24.25
N PRO A 122 -14.82 3.42 -25.11
CA PRO A 122 -15.57 4.69 -25.18
C PRO A 122 -17.06 4.54 -25.52
N ASP A 123 -17.43 3.46 -26.19
CA ASP A 123 -18.83 3.14 -26.51
C ASP A 123 -19.57 2.37 -25.40
N GLY A 124 -18.87 2.04 -24.30
CA GLY A 124 -19.44 1.35 -23.14
C GLY A 124 -19.79 -0.13 -23.37
N ARG A 125 -19.41 -0.73 -24.51
CA ARG A 125 -19.75 -2.12 -24.80
C ARG A 125 -18.77 -3.13 -24.25
N TRP A 126 -17.49 -2.76 -24.12
CA TRP A 126 -16.41 -3.62 -23.70
C TRP A 126 -15.72 -3.11 -22.44
N ILE A 127 -15.27 -4.06 -21.62
CA ILE A 127 -14.34 -3.81 -20.52
C ILE A 127 -13.03 -4.49 -20.88
N TYR A 128 -11.98 -3.69 -21.09
CA TYR A 128 -10.61 -4.14 -21.28
C TYR A 128 -9.97 -4.36 -19.92
N PHE A 129 -9.02 -5.28 -19.83
CA PHE A 129 -8.35 -5.61 -18.57
C PHE A 129 -7.01 -6.29 -18.81
N SER A 130 -6.13 -6.26 -17.81
CA SER A 130 -4.89 -7.02 -17.80
C SER A 130 -5.15 -8.43 -17.30
N SER A 131 -4.58 -9.45 -17.97
CA SER A 131 -4.67 -10.84 -17.52
C SER A 131 -3.47 -11.67 -17.91
N THR A 132 -3.07 -12.60 -17.01
CA THR A 132 -2.01 -13.58 -17.24
C THR A 132 -2.51 -14.94 -17.74
N ARG A 133 -3.80 -15.07 -18.04
CA ARG A 133 -4.45 -16.33 -18.46
C ARG A 133 -3.87 -16.96 -19.74
N GLY A 134 -3.13 -16.21 -20.53
CA GLY A 134 -2.40 -16.69 -21.72
C GLY A 134 -0.95 -17.10 -21.45
N GLY A 135 -0.50 -17.14 -20.20
CA GLY A 135 0.87 -17.47 -19.79
C GLY A 135 1.79 -16.25 -19.66
N SER A 136 1.40 -15.08 -20.20
CA SER A 136 2.06 -13.79 -20.04
C SER A 136 1.02 -12.71 -19.78
N ALA A 137 1.43 -11.58 -19.19
CA ALA A 137 0.55 -10.45 -18.96
C ALA A 137 0.18 -9.78 -20.28
N GLN A 138 -1.09 -9.81 -20.64
CA GLN A 138 -1.62 -9.26 -21.90
C GLN A 138 -2.94 -8.50 -21.65
N VAL A 139 -3.33 -7.66 -22.60
CA VAL A 139 -4.63 -7.01 -22.56
C VAL A 139 -5.70 -7.96 -23.13
N TRP A 140 -6.76 -8.09 -22.38
CA TRP A 140 -7.97 -8.85 -22.72
C TRP A 140 -9.18 -7.92 -22.71
N ARG A 141 -10.31 -8.36 -23.27
CA ARG A 141 -11.58 -7.67 -23.17
C ARG A 141 -12.74 -8.63 -22.94
N ILE A 142 -13.78 -8.16 -22.31
CA ILE A 142 -15.03 -8.88 -22.10
C ILE A 142 -16.20 -7.94 -22.39
N ALA A 143 -17.28 -8.44 -22.97
CA ALA A 143 -18.48 -7.63 -23.14
C ALA A 143 -19.06 -7.21 -21.79
N ALA A 144 -19.52 -5.97 -21.65
CA ALA A 144 -20.14 -5.50 -20.41
C ALA A 144 -21.37 -6.32 -19.99
N ALA A 145 -22.05 -6.94 -20.97
CA ALA A 145 -23.15 -7.87 -20.73
C ALA A 145 -22.70 -9.22 -20.14
N GLY A 146 -21.40 -9.55 -20.25
CA GLY A 146 -20.81 -10.84 -19.90
C GLY A 146 -20.53 -11.69 -21.13
N GLY A 147 -20.05 -12.90 -20.92
CA GLY A 147 -19.63 -13.86 -21.96
C GLY A 147 -18.18 -14.27 -21.79
N GLU A 148 -17.57 -14.79 -22.85
CA GLU A 148 -16.17 -15.19 -22.87
C GLU A 148 -15.25 -13.98 -23.06
N ALA A 149 -14.09 -14.00 -22.37
CA ALA A 149 -13.07 -12.99 -22.56
C ALA A 149 -12.25 -13.26 -23.83
N GLU A 150 -11.94 -12.20 -24.56
CA GLU A 150 -11.16 -12.22 -25.79
C GLU A 150 -9.78 -11.61 -25.58
N GLN A 151 -8.74 -12.27 -26.06
CA GLN A 151 -7.38 -11.72 -26.02
C GLN A 151 -7.20 -10.63 -27.08
N VAL A 152 -6.79 -9.43 -26.64
CA VAL A 152 -6.58 -8.27 -27.52
C VAL A 152 -5.11 -8.17 -27.96
N THR A 153 -4.17 -8.25 -27.01
CA THR A 153 -2.73 -8.21 -27.33
C THR A 153 -2.15 -9.63 -27.33
N LYS A 154 -1.20 -9.86 -28.23
CA LYS A 154 -0.36 -11.08 -28.31
C LYS A 154 1.07 -10.65 -28.56
N LEU A 155 1.57 -9.80 -27.68
CA LEU A 155 2.94 -9.28 -27.80
C LEU A 155 3.95 -10.28 -27.26
N PRO A 156 5.22 -10.23 -27.75
CA PRO A 156 6.24 -11.17 -27.32
C PRO A 156 6.79 -10.89 -25.92
N THR A 157 6.36 -9.80 -25.29
CA THR A 157 6.71 -9.41 -23.91
C THR A 157 5.45 -9.15 -23.11
N ASP A 158 5.58 -9.11 -21.79
CA ASP A 158 4.51 -8.73 -20.89
C ASP A 158 4.06 -7.28 -21.14
N VAL A 159 2.75 -7.04 -21.00
CA VAL A 159 2.17 -5.69 -20.95
C VAL A 159 2.08 -5.27 -19.50
N GLY A 160 2.95 -4.37 -19.06
CA GLY A 160 2.98 -3.85 -17.67
C GLY A 160 1.78 -2.96 -17.33
N GLY A 161 1.17 -2.35 -18.35
CA GLY A 161 -0.04 -1.54 -18.19
C GLY A 161 -0.56 -1.02 -19.51
N PHE A 162 -1.80 -0.55 -19.53
CA PHE A 162 -2.42 0.00 -20.74
C PHE A 162 -3.39 1.14 -20.46
N LYS A 163 -3.63 1.98 -21.48
CA LYS A 163 -4.64 3.04 -21.45
C LYS A 163 -5.26 3.20 -22.84
N LEU A 164 -6.58 3.22 -22.91
CA LEU A 164 -7.31 3.37 -24.19
C LEU A 164 -7.33 4.83 -24.65
N PHE A 165 -7.13 5.05 -25.96
CA PHE A 165 -7.36 6.36 -26.54
C PHE A 165 -8.87 6.68 -26.62
N PRO A 166 -9.26 7.98 -26.61
CA PRO A 166 -10.65 8.39 -26.74
C PRO A 166 -11.32 7.91 -28.03
N ASP A 167 -10.55 7.60 -29.09
CA ASP A 167 -11.08 7.07 -30.35
C ASP A 167 -11.50 5.60 -30.26
N GLY A 168 -11.15 4.90 -29.16
CA GLY A 168 -11.43 3.48 -28.97
C GLY A 168 -10.68 2.53 -29.93
N LYS A 169 -9.71 3.06 -30.69
CA LYS A 169 -8.98 2.31 -31.71
C LYS A 169 -7.53 2.05 -31.36
N ARG A 170 -6.97 2.85 -30.51
CA ARG A 170 -5.56 2.77 -30.10
C ARG A 170 -5.46 2.64 -28.60
N MET A 171 -4.32 2.18 -28.14
CA MET A 171 -3.95 2.16 -26.72
C MET A 171 -2.50 2.57 -26.53
N VAL A 172 -2.21 3.17 -25.37
CA VAL A 172 -0.85 3.28 -24.85
C VAL A 172 -0.60 2.01 -24.05
N LEU A 173 0.57 1.39 -24.28
CA LEU A 173 1.04 0.22 -23.56
C LEU A 173 2.35 0.55 -22.85
N ALA A 174 2.54 0.07 -21.64
CA ALA A 174 3.84 0.05 -20.96
C ALA A 174 4.51 -1.30 -21.19
N LEU A 175 5.71 -1.30 -21.80
CA LEU A 175 6.44 -2.51 -22.16
C LEU A 175 7.90 -2.36 -21.72
N GLU A 176 8.47 -3.40 -21.10
CA GLU A 176 9.89 -3.44 -20.76
C GLU A 176 10.75 -3.78 -21.97
N VAL A 177 11.68 -2.91 -22.30
CA VAL A 177 12.54 -3.03 -23.47
C VAL A 177 13.99 -2.62 -23.17
N TRP A 178 14.91 -3.10 -24.00
CA TRP A 178 16.28 -2.58 -24.02
C TRP A 178 16.29 -1.17 -24.63
N PRO A 179 16.84 -0.15 -23.99
CA PRO A 179 16.71 1.24 -24.42
C PRO A 179 17.37 1.53 -25.76
N GLN A 180 18.36 0.72 -26.18
CA GLN A 180 18.99 0.79 -27.48
C GLN A 180 18.22 0.06 -28.61
N ALA A 181 17.27 -0.80 -28.23
CA ALA A 181 16.45 -1.55 -29.20
C ALA A 181 15.35 -0.63 -29.75
N ARG A 182 15.38 -0.38 -31.08
CA ARG A 182 14.40 0.49 -31.73
C ARG A 182 13.08 -0.21 -32.09
N THR A 183 12.99 -1.51 -31.86
CA THR A 183 11.82 -2.34 -32.14
C THR A 183 11.69 -3.42 -31.08
N LEU A 184 10.45 -3.89 -30.84
CA LEU A 184 10.20 -5.01 -29.91
C LEU A 184 10.95 -6.28 -30.35
N ALA A 185 10.99 -6.58 -31.66
CA ALA A 185 11.73 -7.71 -32.19
C ALA A 185 13.22 -7.66 -31.81
N ARG A 186 13.84 -6.48 -31.91
CA ARG A 186 15.25 -6.30 -31.53
C ARG A 186 15.47 -6.46 -30.03
N SER A 187 14.52 -5.97 -29.20
CA SER A 187 14.57 -6.16 -27.76
C SER A 187 14.51 -7.64 -27.38
N MET A 188 13.65 -8.41 -28.06
CA MET A 188 13.56 -9.86 -27.85
C MET A 188 14.80 -10.64 -28.30
N GLU A 189 15.49 -10.19 -29.37
CA GLU A 189 16.77 -10.76 -29.77
C GLU A 189 17.83 -10.59 -28.67
N GLU A 190 17.87 -9.44 -28.03
CA GLU A 190 18.80 -9.15 -26.95
C GLU A 190 18.48 -9.98 -25.68
N ASP A 191 17.19 -10.12 -25.31
CA ASP A 191 16.78 -11.06 -24.25
C ASP A 191 17.22 -12.49 -24.55
N GLY A 192 17.01 -12.95 -25.79
CA GLY A 192 17.44 -14.28 -26.24
C GLY A 192 18.95 -14.47 -26.20
N ALA A 193 19.72 -13.43 -26.48
CA ALA A 193 21.18 -13.46 -26.40
C ALA A 193 21.66 -13.52 -24.95
N LYS A 194 21.06 -12.71 -24.06
CA LYS A 194 21.36 -12.71 -22.62
C LYS A 194 21.02 -14.06 -21.97
N ALA A 195 19.88 -14.63 -22.31
CA ALA A 195 19.46 -15.94 -21.79
C ALA A 195 20.40 -17.10 -22.19
N LYS A 196 21.11 -16.96 -23.32
CA LYS A 196 22.09 -17.94 -23.80
C LYS A 196 23.50 -17.71 -23.24
N ALA A 197 23.75 -16.61 -22.58
CA ALA A 197 25.04 -16.31 -21.99
C ALA A 197 25.41 -17.35 -20.92
N LYS A 198 26.65 -17.83 -20.95
CA LYS A 198 27.14 -18.85 -20.00
C LYS A 198 27.60 -18.25 -18.67
N GLY A 199 27.91 -16.97 -18.66
CA GLY A 199 28.31 -16.25 -17.44
C GLY A 199 27.09 -15.74 -16.67
N SER A 200 27.12 -15.85 -15.35
CA SER A 200 26.08 -15.34 -14.45
C SER A 200 26.44 -14.01 -13.79
N ALA A 201 27.63 -13.46 -14.10
CA ALA A 201 28.07 -12.21 -13.54
C ALA A 201 27.23 -11.04 -14.08
N GLN A 202 26.77 -10.17 -13.17
CA GLN A 202 26.17 -8.88 -13.49
C GLN A 202 27.21 -7.78 -13.27
N ILE A 203 27.26 -6.81 -14.15
CA ILE A 203 28.24 -5.72 -14.14
C ILE A 203 27.48 -4.40 -14.05
N TYR A 204 27.80 -3.62 -13.05
CA TYR A 204 27.21 -2.32 -12.79
C TYR A 204 28.30 -1.27 -12.68
N ASP A 205 28.20 -0.21 -13.46
CA ASP A 205 29.15 0.91 -13.47
C ASP A 205 28.61 2.13 -12.71
N GLN A 206 27.33 2.08 -12.32
CA GLN A 206 26.64 3.17 -11.61
C GLN A 206 25.48 2.64 -10.76
N LEU A 207 24.96 3.49 -9.89
CA LEU A 207 23.68 3.31 -9.22
C LEU A 207 22.52 3.79 -10.12
N LEU A 208 21.29 3.24 -10.03
CA LEU A 208 20.89 2.15 -9.16
C LEU A 208 21.31 0.81 -9.78
N PHE A 209 21.77 -0.14 -8.98
CA PHE A 209 21.99 -1.51 -9.42
C PHE A 209 20.88 -2.45 -8.90
N ARG A 210 20.10 -1.99 -7.94
CA ARG A 210 18.88 -2.64 -7.45
C ARG A 210 17.90 -1.57 -6.98
N HIS A 211 16.62 -1.88 -7.03
CA HIS A 211 15.55 -1.00 -6.59
C HIS A 211 14.44 -1.82 -5.94
N TRP A 212 14.01 -1.45 -4.74
CA TRP A 212 12.95 -2.07 -3.94
C TRP A 212 13.22 -3.55 -3.60
N ASP A 213 12.95 -4.50 -4.49
CA ASP A 213 13.12 -5.95 -4.29
C ASP A 213 13.75 -6.65 -5.50
N GLN A 214 14.22 -5.89 -6.49
CA GLN A 214 14.75 -6.39 -7.74
C GLN A 214 16.13 -5.81 -8.03
N TRP A 215 16.94 -6.61 -8.78
CA TRP A 215 18.19 -6.16 -9.37
C TRP A 215 17.91 -5.64 -10.77
N GLU A 216 18.52 -4.52 -11.13
CA GLU A 216 18.41 -3.96 -12.47
C GLU A 216 18.98 -4.91 -13.52
N ASP A 217 18.21 -5.22 -14.55
CA ASP A 217 18.62 -6.12 -15.62
C ASP A 217 19.04 -5.38 -16.89
N GLY A 218 18.89 -4.06 -16.94
CA GLY A 218 19.24 -3.16 -18.04
C GLY A 218 18.10 -2.87 -19.02
N LYS A 219 16.89 -3.41 -18.75
CA LYS A 219 15.67 -2.99 -19.46
C LYS A 219 14.99 -1.87 -18.69
N PHE A 220 14.16 -1.11 -19.41
CA PHE A 220 13.35 -0.04 -18.84
C PHE A 220 11.95 -0.11 -19.41
N SER A 221 10.98 0.34 -18.60
CA SER A 221 9.60 0.52 -19.04
C SER A 221 9.51 1.69 -20.01
N HIS A 222 9.01 1.43 -21.23
CA HIS A 222 8.73 2.43 -22.25
C HIS A 222 7.26 2.46 -22.60
N LEU A 223 6.79 3.60 -23.07
CA LEU A 223 5.42 3.78 -23.52
C LEU A 223 5.33 3.56 -25.06
N PHE A 224 4.37 2.74 -25.45
CA PHE A 224 4.13 2.44 -26.87
C PHE A 224 2.70 2.79 -27.26
N VAL A 225 2.49 3.39 -28.41
CA VAL A 225 1.18 3.44 -29.06
C VAL A 225 0.99 2.23 -29.96
N TRP A 226 -0.13 1.56 -29.77
CA TRP A 226 -0.45 0.35 -30.53
C TRP A 226 -1.91 0.34 -30.97
N THR A 227 -2.15 -0.29 -32.14
CA THR A 227 -3.49 -0.49 -32.72
C THR A 227 -3.78 -1.99 -32.80
N PRO A 228 -4.89 -2.49 -32.28
CA PRO A 228 -5.29 -3.90 -32.39
C PRO A 228 -5.40 -4.38 -33.85
N PRO A 229 -5.07 -5.67 -34.12
CA PRO A 229 -5.13 -6.22 -35.47
C PRO A 229 -6.50 -6.14 -36.14
N GLU A 230 -7.57 -6.32 -35.38
CA GLU A 230 -8.96 -6.19 -35.87
C GLU A 230 -9.32 -4.76 -36.32
N LEU A 231 -8.49 -3.78 -35.94
CA LEU A 231 -8.61 -2.37 -36.37
C LEU A 231 -7.52 -1.98 -37.37
N GLY A 232 -6.81 -2.98 -37.95
CA GLY A 232 -5.82 -2.80 -39.02
C GLY A 232 -4.38 -2.67 -38.53
N GLY A 233 -4.09 -2.82 -37.24
CA GLY A 233 -2.73 -2.82 -36.69
C GLY A 233 -2.03 -4.17 -36.84
N LYS A 234 -0.74 -4.22 -36.59
CA LYS A 234 0.07 -5.42 -36.50
C LYS A 234 0.84 -5.44 -35.18
N ALA A 235 1.25 -6.63 -34.73
CA ALA A 235 2.03 -6.75 -33.50
C ALA A 235 3.31 -5.89 -33.52
N ASP A 236 3.97 -5.84 -34.66
CA ASP A 236 5.21 -5.11 -34.85
C ASP A 236 5.03 -3.60 -35.12
N ASP A 237 3.78 -3.11 -35.22
CA ASP A 237 3.47 -1.69 -35.46
C ASP A 237 3.45 -0.86 -34.17
N ALA A 238 3.78 -1.46 -33.03
CA ALA A 238 3.87 -0.75 -31.76
C ALA A 238 4.97 0.33 -31.85
N LYS A 239 4.55 1.59 -31.68
CA LYS A 239 5.42 2.74 -31.81
C LYS A 239 5.89 3.23 -30.45
N ASP A 240 7.17 3.20 -30.19
CA ASP A 240 7.79 3.74 -28.99
C ASP A 240 7.62 5.28 -28.92
N LEU A 241 7.04 5.77 -27.83
CA LEU A 241 6.88 7.20 -27.53
C LEU A 241 8.07 7.76 -26.75
N THR A 242 8.88 6.90 -26.13
CA THR A 242 9.97 7.24 -25.22
C THR A 242 11.32 6.64 -25.70
N PRO A 243 11.63 6.71 -27.02
CA PRO A 243 12.78 6.01 -27.57
C PRO A 243 14.08 6.50 -26.97
N GLY A 244 14.91 5.56 -26.48
CA GLY A 244 16.22 5.84 -25.90
C GLY A 244 16.14 6.37 -24.45
N LEU A 245 14.97 6.33 -23.82
CA LEU A 245 14.84 6.58 -22.38
C LEU A 245 15.64 5.50 -21.62
N THR A 246 16.47 5.93 -20.69
CA THR A 246 17.27 5.06 -19.80
C THR A 246 16.79 5.13 -18.34
N THR A 247 15.50 5.39 -18.20
CA THR A 247 14.73 5.34 -16.96
C THR A 247 13.33 4.84 -17.31
N ASP A 248 12.51 4.55 -16.32
CA ASP A 248 11.20 3.96 -16.54
C ASP A 248 10.11 5.00 -16.81
N ALA A 249 9.20 4.69 -17.72
CA ALA A 249 7.92 5.35 -17.93
C ALA A 249 6.83 4.29 -18.24
N PRO A 250 5.89 4.00 -17.28
CA PRO A 250 5.77 4.56 -15.92
C PRO A 250 6.99 4.27 -15.03
N THR A 251 7.15 5.08 -13.96
CA THR A 251 8.32 5.01 -13.09
C THR A 251 8.29 3.78 -12.19
N HIS A 252 9.42 3.10 -12.03
CA HIS A 252 9.56 2.01 -11.07
C HIS A 252 10.01 2.53 -9.70
N PRO A 253 9.69 1.82 -8.58
CA PRO A 253 8.96 0.54 -8.51
C PRO A 253 7.44 0.69 -8.34
N PHE A 254 6.90 1.89 -8.10
CA PHE A 254 5.51 2.10 -7.67
C PHE A 254 4.64 2.85 -8.68
N GLY A 255 5.21 3.37 -9.75
CA GLY A 255 4.47 4.05 -10.80
C GLY A 255 3.67 3.09 -11.67
N GLY A 256 2.58 3.60 -12.25
CA GLY A 256 1.69 2.87 -13.11
C GLY A 256 1.00 3.78 -14.14
N MET A 257 -0.10 3.32 -14.69
CA MET A 257 -0.77 4.07 -15.74
C MET A 257 -1.44 5.37 -15.25
N GLU A 258 -1.52 5.63 -13.95
CA GLU A 258 -1.89 6.95 -13.38
C GLU A 258 -0.87 8.04 -13.74
N GLU A 259 0.36 7.67 -14.03
CA GLU A 259 1.42 8.57 -14.51
C GLU A 259 1.31 8.94 -15.99
N VAL A 260 0.35 8.34 -16.70
CA VAL A 260 0.14 8.54 -18.14
C VAL A 260 -1.23 9.14 -18.37
N SER A 261 -1.33 10.21 -19.15
CA SER A 261 -2.60 10.85 -19.52
C SER A 261 -2.67 11.08 -21.01
N ILE A 262 -3.83 10.79 -21.61
CA ILE A 262 -4.07 11.02 -23.04
C ILE A 262 -4.98 12.23 -23.19
N SER A 263 -4.64 13.15 -24.11
CA SER A 263 -5.47 14.33 -24.36
C SER A 263 -6.86 13.93 -24.89
N PRO A 264 -7.93 14.70 -24.61
CA PRO A 264 -9.28 14.39 -25.06
C PRO A 264 -9.43 14.24 -26.59
N ASP A 265 -8.58 14.93 -27.36
CA ASP A 265 -8.56 14.82 -28.83
C ASP A 265 -7.66 13.68 -29.33
N GLY A 266 -7.01 12.92 -28.43
CA GLY A 266 -6.14 11.79 -28.75
C GLY A 266 -4.84 12.14 -29.46
N LYS A 267 -4.43 13.41 -29.49
CA LYS A 267 -3.22 13.85 -30.19
C LYS A 267 -1.97 13.83 -29.33
N TRP A 268 -2.12 13.94 -28.01
CA TRP A 268 -1.03 14.06 -27.07
C TRP A 268 -1.08 13.01 -25.98
N VAL A 269 0.08 12.61 -25.53
CA VAL A 269 0.28 11.76 -24.34
C VAL A 269 1.19 12.54 -23.38
N ALA A 270 0.73 12.77 -22.17
CA ALA A 270 1.54 13.26 -21.07
C ALA A 270 1.98 12.07 -20.21
N TYR A 271 3.23 12.07 -19.76
CA TYR A 271 3.79 11.00 -18.95
C TYR A 271 4.87 11.52 -18.01
N LEU A 272 5.21 10.71 -17.01
CA LEU A 272 6.35 10.94 -16.12
C LEU A 272 7.59 10.19 -16.59
N ALA A 273 8.74 10.77 -16.32
CA ALA A 273 10.02 10.06 -16.31
C ALA A 273 10.96 10.72 -15.30
N ARG A 274 11.81 9.90 -14.68
CA ARG A 274 12.93 10.42 -13.89
C ARG A 274 13.96 11.03 -14.83
N THR A 275 14.51 12.15 -14.43
CA THR A 275 15.59 12.82 -15.18
C THR A 275 16.86 12.78 -14.37
N GLY A 276 17.87 12.18 -14.92
CA GLY A 276 19.17 12.03 -14.28
C GLY A 276 19.98 10.99 -15.04
N THR A 277 21.18 10.78 -14.59
CA THR A 277 22.06 9.72 -15.08
C THR A 277 22.67 9.00 -13.88
N ARG A 278 23.83 9.47 -13.44
CA ARG A 278 24.52 8.91 -12.29
C ARG A 278 23.86 9.24 -10.94
N ASP A 279 23.07 10.30 -10.90
CA ASP A 279 22.45 10.86 -9.69
C ASP A 279 21.05 10.27 -9.36
N LEU A 280 20.59 9.29 -10.12
CA LEU A 280 19.27 8.67 -9.92
C LEU A 280 19.07 8.08 -8.53
N ALA A 281 20.13 7.64 -7.87
CA ALA A 281 20.07 7.07 -6.52
C ALA A 281 19.93 8.11 -5.40
N TRP A 282 20.20 9.40 -5.66
CA TRP A 282 20.14 10.48 -4.67
C TRP A 282 19.38 11.72 -5.15
N THR A 283 18.53 11.57 -6.17
CA THR A 283 17.57 12.59 -6.61
C THR A 283 16.15 12.07 -6.55
N THR A 284 15.22 12.94 -6.19
CA THR A 284 13.78 12.66 -6.28
C THR A 284 13.15 13.29 -7.53
N ASN A 285 13.95 13.88 -8.43
CA ASN A 285 13.45 14.61 -9.58
C ASN A 285 12.71 13.69 -10.56
N THR A 286 11.44 13.97 -10.78
CA THR A 286 10.64 13.46 -11.89
C THR A 286 10.06 14.62 -12.65
N ASP A 287 10.06 14.53 -13.98
CA ASP A 287 9.50 15.56 -14.84
C ASP A 287 8.30 15.04 -15.62
N VAL A 288 7.38 15.96 -15.91
CA VAL A 288 6.24 15.71 -16.80
C VAL A 288 6.62 16.01 -18.23
N TYR A 289 6.50 15.00 -19.07
CA TYR A 289 6.72 15.10 -20.50
C TYR A 289 5.41 15.11 -21.28
N LEU A 290 5.42 15.80 -22.41
CA LEU A 290 4.34 15.77 -23.39
C LEU A 290 4.89 15.30 -24.72
N VAL A 291 4.28 14.30 -25.34
CA VAL A 291 4.66 13.76 -26.66
C VAL A 291 3.43 13.62 -27.54
N GLY A 292 3.58 13.86 -28.83
CA GLY A 292 2.53 13.57 -29.79
C GLY A 292 2.22 12.06 -29.84
N SER A 293 0.96 11.67 -29.98
CA SER A 293 0.56 10.26 -30.11
C SER A 293 1.19 9.58 -31.33
N ASN A 294 1.80 10.34 -32.23
CA ASN A 294 2.62 9.86 -33.33
C ASN A 294 4.13 9.71 -32.95
N GLY A 295 4.51 9.89 -31.70
CA GLY A 295 5.88 9.80 -31.18
C GLY A 295 6.77 10.98 -31.53
N GLN A 296 6.22 12.13 -31.91
CA GLN A 296 6.98 13.32 -32.26
C GLN A 296 6.70 14.49 -31.32
N GLY A 297 7.62 15.45 -31.27
CA GLY A 297 7.44 16.71 -30.56
C GLY A 297 7.48 16.57 -29.03
N THR A 298 8.31 15.66 -28.51
CA THR A 298 8.50 15.49 -27.06
C THR A 298 9.01 16.77 -26.42
N VAL A 299 8.35 17.21 -25.38
CA VAL A 299 8.69 18.40 -24.60
C VAL A 299 8.63 18.08 -23.11
N ASN A 300 9.67 18.44 -22.37
CA ASN A 300 9.63 18.47 -20.91
C ASN A 300 8.90 19.73 -20.44
N LEU A 301 7.77 19.57 -19.74
CA LEU A 301 6.93 20.69 -19.29
C LEU A 301 7.36 21.24 -17.93
N THR A 302 8.09 20.49 -17.14
CA THR A 302 8.46 20.83 -15.76
C THR A 302 9.97 20.87 -15.51
N ALA A 303 10.79 20.96 -16.56
CA ALA A 303 12.26 20.96 -16.50
C ALA A 303 12.89 21.96 -15.51
N GLN A 304 12.17 23.03 -15.14
CA GLN A 304 12.63 24.04 -14.19
C GLN A 304 12.43 23.61 -12.73
N ASN A 305 11.49 22.71 -12.45
CA ASN A 305 11.35 22.09 -11.14
C ASN A 305 12.39 20.98 -10.99
N LYS A 306 13.10 20.94 -9.88
CA LYS A 306 14.09 19.87 -9.57
C LYS A 306 13.61 18.98 -8.45
N ALA A 307 12.36 19.14 -8.04
CA ALA A 307 11.65 18.28 -7.12
C ALA A 307 10.72 17.34 -7.89
N TYR A 308 9.92 16.60 -7.17
CA TYR A 308 9.00 15.59 -7.70
C TYR A 308 7.77 16.24 -8.32
N ASP A 309 7.51 15.97 -9.60
CA ASP A 309 6.25 16.24 -10.29
C ASP A 309 5.54 14.91 -10.57
N PHE A 310 4.20 14.87 -10.45
CA PHE A 310 3.45 13.62 -10.48
C PHE A 310 2.06 13.78 -11.11
N GLN A 311 1.47 12.67 -11.61
CA GLN A 311 0.09 12.48 -12.02
C GLN A 311 -0.45 13.55 -13.00
N PRO A 312 0.14 13.69 -14.20
CA PRO A 312 -0.36 14.61 -15.22
C PRO A 312 -1.79 14.24 -15.62
N THR A 313 -2.72 15.20 -15.63
CA THR A 313 -4.12 14.96 -15.95
C THR A 313 -4.68 16.08 -16.81
N PHE A 314 -5.05 15.78 -18.09
CA PHE A 314 -5.63 16.77 -18.99
C PHE A 314 -6.99 17.26 -18.51
N SER A 315 -7.20 18.57 -18.64
CA SER A 315 -8.54 19.15 -18.51
C SER A 315 -9.49 18.63 -19.58
N PRO A 316 -10.82 18.64 -19.37
CA PRO A 316 -11.79 18.15 -20.35
C PRO A 316 -11.72 18.82 -21.72
N ASP A 317 -11.29 20.07 -21.78
CA ASP A 317 -11.10 20.85 -23.03
C ASP A 317 -9.71 20.64 -23.67
N GLY A 318 -8.83 19.88 -23.01
CA GLY A 318 -7.48 19.56 -23.48
C GLY A 318 -6.49 20.72 -23.50
N LYS A 319 -6.82 21.85 -22.87
CA LYS A 319 -5.95 23.06 -22.91
C LYS A 319 -5.04 23.19 -21.71
N THR A 320 -5.38 22.57 -20.62
CA THR A 320 -4.65 22.64 -19.36
C THR A 320 -4.25 21.24 -18.92
N LEU A 321 -3.07 21.10 -18.35
CA LEU A 321 -2.62 19.91 -17.66
C LEU A 321 -2.54 20.21 -16.16
N ALA A 322 -3.29 19.47 -15.34
CA ALA A 322 -3.11 19.49 -13.90
C ALA A 322 -2.00 18.50 -13.54
N VAL A 323 -1.12 18.87 -12.60
CA VAL A 323 -0.04 18.06 -12.07
C VAL A 323 0.06 18.24 -10.56
N LEU A 324 0.53 17.24 -9.85
CA LEU A 324 0.97 17.37 -8.46
C LEU A 324 2.44 17.74 -8.48
N SER A 325 2.87 18.74 -7.70
CA SER A 325 4.25 19.21 -7.71
C SER A 325 4.77 19.55 -6.32
N MET A 326 5.96 19.03 -6.00
CA MET A 326 6.77 19.41 -4.85
C MET A 326 7.69 20.60 -5.18
N VAL A 327 8.41 21.10 -4.18
CA VAL A 327 9.31 22.27 -4.34
C VAL A 327 10.74 21.95 -3.94
N ARG A 328 10.92 21.04 -2.97
CA ARG A 328 12.22 20.76 -2.36
C ARG A 328 12.85 19.52 -2.98
N PRO A 329 13.93 19.67 -3.77
CA PRO A 329 14.65 18.53 -4.34
C PRO A 329 15.20 17.61 -3.24
N GLY A 330 15.13 16.29 -3.46
CA GLY A 330 15.63 15.30 -2.51
C GLY A 330 14.71 14.98 -1.34
N TYR A 331 13.55 15.62 -1.22
CA TYR A 331 12.62 15.39 -0.12
C TYR A 331 11.29 14.76 -0.58
N GLU A 332 11.10 13.48 -0.31
CA GLU A 332 9.91 12.71 -0.72
C GLU A 332 8.62 13.10 0.01
N ALA A 333 8.74 13.67 1.21
CA ALA A 333 7.59 14.08 2.01
C ALA A 333 7.28 15.57 1.91
N ASP A 334 7.84 16.25 0.89
CA ASP A 334 7.46 17.64 0.59
C ASP A 334 6.00 17.71 0.18
N ARG A 335 5.38 18.86 0.43
CA ARG A 335 3.96 19.07 0.12
C ARG A 335 3.69 19.01 -1.37
N GLN A 336 2.85 18.09 -1.79
CA GLN A 336 2.34 17.99 -3.16
C GLN A 336 1.23 19.03 -3.37
N ARG A 337 1.51 20.01 -4.20
CA ARG A 337 0.56 21.07 -4.56
C ARG A 337 -0.05 20.78 -5.92
N ILE A 338 -1.29 21.14 -6.12
CA ILE A 338 -1.91 21.10 -7.43
C ILE A 338 -1.42 22.29 -8.24
N SER A 339 -0.78 22.03 -9.36
CA SER A 339 -0.30 23.00 -10.34
C SER A 339 -1.02 22.82 -11.68
N LEU A 340 -1.32 23.91 -12.36
CA LEU A 340 -1.98 23.94 -13.66
C LEU A 340 -1.03 24.50 -14.72
N ILE A 341 -0.75 23.71 -15.76
CA ILE A 341 0.09 24.08 -16.89
C ILE A 341 -0.80 24.42 -18.08
N ASP A 342 -0.79 25.64 -18.56
CA ASP A 342 -1.41 26.04 -19.83
C ASP A 342 -0.57 25.51 -20.99
N LEU A 343 -1.13 24.63 -21.82
CA LEU A 343 -0.37 23.91 -22.83
C LEU A 343 0.06 24.79 -24.03
N ALA A 344 -0.64 25.90 -24.27
CA ALA A 344 -0.27 26.82 -25.37
C ALA A 344 0.89 27.72 -24.96
N SER A 345 0.83 28.32 -23.79
CA SER A 345 1.86 29.23 -23.28
C SER A 345 2.95 28.55 -22.47
N LYS A 346 2.73 27.31 -22.02
CA LYS A 346 3.56 26.52 -21.10
C LYS A 346 3.79 27.22 -19.74
N LYS A 347 2.89 28.13 -19.36
CA LYS A 347 2.94 28.80 -18.07
C LYS A 347 2.27 27.93 -17.01
N THR A 348 2.92 27.84 -15.85
CA THR A 348 2.41 27.10 -14.68
C THR A 348 1.80 28.09 -13.68
N ARG A 349 0.64 27.70 -13.12
CA ARG A 349 -0.01 28.37 -11.99
C ARG A 349 -0.22 27.37 -10.87
N VAL A 350 0.33 27.62 -9.70
CA VAL A 350 0.06 26.81 -8.51
C VAL A 350 -1.35 27.15 -8.01
N LEU A 351 -2.19 26.13 -7.89
CA LEU A 351 -3.60 26.29 -7.51
C LEU A 351 -3.79 26.24 -5.99
N THR A 352 -3.06 25.37 -5.29
CA THR A 352 -3.27 25.09 -3.87
C THR A 352 -2.12 25.55 -2.97
N GLU A 353 -1.50 26.70 -3.29
CA GLU A 353 -0.37 27.22 -2.51
C GLU A 353 -0.70 27.42 -1.02
N SER A 354 -1.89 27.93 -0.72
CA SER A 354 -2.33 28.23 0.64
C SER A 354 -2.93 27.04 1.40
N TRP A 355 -3.09 25.87 0.74
CA TRP A 355 -3.67 24.70 1.36
C TRP A 355 -2.59 23.80 1.96
N ASP A 356 -2.52 23.73 3.27
CA ASP A 356 -1.48 23.01 4.00
C ASP A 356 -1.80 21.50 4.14
N ARG A 357 -2.04 20.86 3.00
CA ARG A 357 -2.16 19.39 2.83
C ARG A 357 -1.49 18.98 1.52
N SER A 358 -1.01 17.74 1.45
CA SER A 358 -0.51 17.10 0.24
C SER A 358 -1.65 16.48 -0.55
N ALA A 359 -1.93 16.99 -1.74
CA ALA A 359 -2.85 16.35 -2.67
C ALA A 359 -2.26 15.03 -3.17
N SER A 360 -3.06 13.96 -3.28
CA SER A 360 -2.58 12.63 -3.71
C SER A 360 -3.26 12.08 -4.96
N THR A 361 -4.35 12.70 -5.43
CA THR A 361 -5.06 12.29 -6.65
C THR A 361 -5.56 13.50 -7.43
N LEU A 362 -5.77 13.34 -8.74
CA LEU A 362 -6.34 14.40 -9.59
C LEU A 362 -7.48 13.84 -10.46
N LEU A 363 -8.65 14.44 -10.32
CA LEU A 363 -9.81 14.14 -11.17
C LEU A 363 -10.53 15.44 -11.53
N TRP A 364 -10.60 15.78 -12.81
CA TRP A 364 -11.36 16.92 -13.27
C TRP A 364 -12.88 16.66 -13.25
N SER A 365 -13.66 17.65 -12.84
CA SER A 365 -15.10 17.68 -13.14
C SER A 365 -15.34 17.79 -14.65
N ARG A 366 -16.49 17.36 -15.15
CA ARG A 366 -16.81 17.41 -16.59
C ARG A 366 -16.80 18.80 -17.18
N ASP A 367 -17.16 19.81 -16.38
CA ASP A 367 -17.18 21.23 -16.79
C ASP A 367 -15.83 21.93 -16.60
N GLY A 368 -14.80 21.20 -16.08
CA GLY A 368 -13.46 21.75 -15.84
C GLY A 368 -13.36 22.77 -14.71
N ARG A 369 -14.40 22.94 -13.88
CA ARG A 369 -14.43 23.97 -12.84
C ARG A 369 -13.93 23.48 -11.48
N THR A 370 -13.94 22.18 -11.27
CA THR A 370 -13.52 21.55 -10.00
C THR A 370 -12.49 20.47 -10.28
N LEU A 371 -11.46 20.40 -9.45
CA LEU A 371 -10.58 19.25 -9.32
C LEU A 371 -10.93 18.50 -8.02
N TYR A 372 -11.21 17.21 -8.13
CA TYR A 372 -11.34 16.35 -6.97
C TYR A 372 -9.98 15.75 -6.63
N THR A 373 -9.66 15.72 -5.34
CA THR A 373 -8.40 15.18 -4.83
C THR A 373 -8.62 14.51 -3.48
N THR A 374 -7.70 13.65 -3.09
CA THR A 374 -7.64 13.11 -1.73
C THR A 374 -6.39 13.62 -1.03
N ALA A 375 -6.40 13.64 0.30
CA ALA A 375 -5.25 14.03 1.11
C ALA A 375 -5.38 13.52 2.55
N ASP A 376 -4.25 13.30 3.20
CA ASP A 376 -4.22 13.04 4.64
C ASP A 376 -4.70 14.28 5.41
N ASN A 377 -5.58 14.07 6.35
CA ASN A 377 -6.24 15.10 7.12
C ASN A 377 -6.59 14.65 8.53
N VAL A 378 -5.72 14.94 9.48
CA VAL A 378 -5.91 14.68 10.92
C VAL A 378 -6.32 13.22 11.20
N GLY A 379 -5.48 12.26 10.79
CA GLY A 379 -5.70 10.82 11.01
C GLY A 379 -6.78 10.20 10.11
N HIS A 380 -7.20 10.89 9.06
CA HIS A 380 -8.06 10.40 7.99
C HIS A 380 -7.42 10.68 6.63
N HIS A 381 -7.88 10.01 5.58
CA HIS A 381 -7.54 10.35 4.21
C HIS A 381 -8.82 10.82 3.51
N SER A 382 -9.01 12.13 3.48
CA SER A 382 -10.27 12.78 3.13
C SER A 382 -10.39 13.04 1.63
N LEU A 383 -11.63 13.11 1.13
CA LEU A 383 -11.94 13.53 -0.25
C LEU A 383 -12.26 15.02 -0.27
N PHE A 384 -11.66 15.77 -1.20
CA PHE A 384 -11.81 17.21 -1.38
C PHE A 384 -12.24 17.59 -2.79
N GLY A 385 -12.89 18.75 -2.90
CA GLY A 385 -13.10 19.46 -4.15
C GLY A 385 -12.34 20.78 -4.12
N VAL A 386 -11.62 21.10 -5.20
CA VAL A 386 -10.82 22.32 -5.36
C VAL A 386 -11.40 23.14 -6.50
N ASP A 387 -11.80 24.37 -6.25
CA ASP A 387 -12.27 25.29 -7.28
C ASP A 387 -11.11 25.74 -8.17
N VAL A 388 -11.20 25.49 -9.46
CA VAL A 388 -10.10 25.72 -10.42
C VAL A 388 -9.80 27.20 -10.63
N ALA A 389 -10.79 28.08 -10.48
CA ALA A 389 -10.59 29.49 -10.66
C ALA A 389 -9.86 30.14 -9.47
N THR A 390 -10.28 29.78 -8.26
CA THR A 390 -9.87 30.45 -7.02
C THR A 390 -8.85 29.66 -6.18
N GLY A 391 -8.76 28.34 -6.37
CA GLY A 391 -7.98 27.44 -5.50
C GLY A 391 -8.66 27.15 -4.14
N ALA A 392 -9.92 27.56 -3.95
CA ALA A 392 -10.65 27.27 -2.72
C ALA A 392 -10.89 25.77 -2.57
N VAL A 393 -10.56 25.23 -1.39
CA VAL A 393 -10.67 23.80 -1.07
C VAL A 393 -11.85 23.55 -0.15
N LYS A 394 -12.66 22.55 -0.47
CA LYS A 394 -13.80 22.08 0.30
C LYS A 394 -13.68 20.60 0.61
N VAL A 395 -13.87 20.22 1.86
CA VAL A 395 -14.01 18.81 2.27
C VAL A 395 -15.34 18.25 1.76
N LEU A 396 -15.32 17.13 1.06
CA LEU A 396 -16.52 16.42 0.59
C LEU A 396 -16.81 15.20 1.47
N VAL A 397 -15.77 14.43 1.83
CA VAL A 397 -15.86 13.30 2.77
C VAL A 397 -14.67 13.40 3.71
N GLU A 398 -14.94 13.62 4.99
CA GLU A 398 -13.88 13.88 5.98
C GLU A 398 -13.29 12.59 6.56
N LYS A 399 -14.15 11.65 7.02
CA LYS A 399 -13.75 10.50 7.84
C LYS A 399 -13.47 9.24 7.03
N GLY A 400 -12.58 8.39 7.58
CA GLY A 400 -12.11 7.17 6.95
C GLY A 400 -11.00 7.45 5.96
N THR A 401 -10.70 6.48 5.12
CA THR A 401 -9.71 6.58 4.04
C THR A 401 -10.40 6.51 2.69
N SER A 402 -10.32 7.59 1.92
CA SER A 402 -10.93 7.75 0.60
C SER A 402 -9.86 7.64 -0.49
N GLY A 403 -10.13 6.92 -1.59
CA GLY A 403 -9.17 6.77 -2.69
C GLY A 403 -9.84 6.60 -4.05
N SER A 404 -9.04 6.67 -5.11
CA SER A 404 -9.45 6.36 -6.49
C SER A 404 -10.74 7.06 -6.96
N PRO A 405 -10.85 8.39 -6.86
CA PRO A 405 -12.06 9.11 -7.25
C PRO A 405 -12.32 8.98 -8.76
N GLN A 406 -13.58 8.81 -9.15
CA GLN A 406 -14.05 8.69 -10.52
C GLN A 406 -15.34 9.50 -10.74
N LEU A 407 -15.59 10.02 -11.94
CA LEU A 407 -16.86 10.65 -12.25
C LEU A 407 -17.95 9.59 -12.56
N ALA A 408 -19.03 9.60 -11.82
CA ALA A 408 -20.19 8.71 -12.00
C ALA A 408 -21.46 9.54 -12.23
N GLY A 409 -21.73 9.91 -13.50
CA GLY A 409 -22.81 10.85 -13.82
C GLY A 409 -22.57 12.21 -13.16
N GLU A 410 -23.52 12.63 -12.32
CA GLU A 410 -23.49 13.85 -11.53
C GLU A 410 -22.84 13.65 -10.14
N ARG A 411 -22.23 12.50 -9.88
CA ARG A 411 -21.65 12.14 -8.58
C ARG A 411 -20.17 11.84 -8.73
N VAL A 412 -19.46 11.84 -7.62
CA VAL A 412 -18.08 11.31 -7.50
C VAL A 412 -18.19 9.95 -6.87
N LEU A 413 -17.73 8.92 -7.55
CA LEU A 413 -17.52 7.57 -7.03
C LEU A 413 -16.09 7.50 -6.46
N PHE A 414 -15.91 6.80 -5.35
CA PHE A 414 -14.58 6.61 -4.74
C PHE A 414 -14.55 5.34 -3.88
N ALA A 415 -13.37 4.80 -3.67
CA ALA A 415 -13.13 3.73 -2.70
C ALA A 415 -13.07 4.32 -1.30
N ARG A 416 -13.60 3.63 -0.29
CA ARG A 416 -13.55 4.07 1.10
C ARG A 416 -13.47 2.90 2.05
N ASP A 417 -12.63 3.05 3.08
CA ASP A 417 -12.52 2.14 4.22
C ASP A 417 -12.42 2.88 5.56
N THR A 418 -12.42 2.12 6.65
CA THR A 418 -12.20 2.59 8.03
C THR A 418 -11.55 1.47 8.83
N LEU A 419 -11.12 1.72 10.05
CA LEU A 419 -10.62 0.70 10.98
C LEU A 419 -11.58 -0.50 11.20
N ARG A 420 -12.86 -0.39 10.83
CA ARG A 420 -13.88 -1.46 10.99
C ARG A 420 -14.43 -2.02 9.70
N GLN A 421 -14.12 -1.41 8.59
CA GLN A 421 -14.70 -1.78 7.30
C GLN A 421 -13.61 -1.81 6.24
N PRO A 422 -13.37 -2.97 5.58
CA PRO A 422 -12.55 -3.03 4.40
C PRO A 422 -13.07 -2.12 3.28
N VAL A 423 -12.25 -1.89 2.26
CA VAL A 423 -12.63 -1.06 1.11
C VAL A 423 -13.94 -1.53 0.50
N GLU A 424 -14.85 -0.57 0.35
CA GLU A 424 -16.06 -0.65 -0.47
C GLU A 424 -16.16 0.60 -1.35
N LEU A 425 -16.96 0.55 -2.41
CA LEU A 425 -17.18 1.70 -3.28
C LEU A 425 -18.35 2.55 -2.77
N PHE A 426 -18.16 3.85 -2.81
CA PHE A 426 -19.15 4.86 -2.39
C PHE A 426 -19.33 5.92 -3.47
N THR A 427 -20.45 6.63 -3.41
CA THR A 427 -20.65 7.86 -4.19
C THR A 427 -21.08 9.00 -3.29
N VAL A 428 -20.69 10.21 -3.66
CA VAL A 428 -21.07 11.47 -3.01
C VAL A 428 -21.42 12.52 -4.08
N LYS A 429 -22.32 13.45 -3.76
CA LYS A 429 -22.55 14.61 -4.64
C LYS A 429 -21.38 15.59 -4.62
N PRO A 430 -21.18 16.41 -5.67
CA PRO A 430 -20.10 17.40 -5.73
C PRO A 430 -20.09 18.40 -4.57
N ASP A 431 -21.21 18.61 -3.92
CA ASP A 431 -21.33 19.47 -2.73
C ASP A 431 -20.99 18.77 -1.41
N GLY A 432 -20.62 17.47 -1.42
CA GLY A 432 -20.33 16.66 -0.24
C GLY A 432 -21.57 16.06 0.42
N SER A 433 -22.77 16.32 -0.09
CA SER A 433 -24.01 15.75 0.44
C SER A 433 -24.29 14.37 -0.14
N ASP A 434 -25.26 13.64 0.50
CA ASP A 434 -25.83 12.41 -0.02
C ASP A 434 -24.77 11.30 -0.28
N LEU A 435 -23.93 11.02 0.74
CA LEU A 435 -23.00 9.89 0.73
C LEU A 435 -23.77 8.56 0.65
N ARG A 436 -23.45 7.70 -0.32
CA ARG A 436 -24.10 6.40 -0.55
C ARG A 436 -23.08 5.30 -0.77
N GLN A 437 -23.29 4.16 -0.15
CA GLN A 437 -22.52 2.94 -0.39
C GLN A 437 -23.04 2.23 -1.64
N VAL A 438 -22.13 1.88 -2.54
CA VAL A 438 -22.42 1.19 -3.82
C VAL A 438 -22.22 -0.32 -3.69
N THR A 439 -21.10 -0.74 -3.13
CA THR A 439 -20.81 -2.18 -2.98
C THR A 439 -20.91 -2.62 -1.51
N ARG A 440 -21.16 -3.92 -1.30
CA ARG A 440 -21.25 -4.56 0.02
C ARG A 440 -20.61 -5.94 -0.02
N ILE A 441 -19.40 -6.00 -0.56
CA ILE A 441 -18.67 -7.26 -0.83
C ILE A 441 -18.36 -8.00 0.47
N ASN A 442 -18.05 -7.26 1.55
CA ASN A 442 -17.66 -7.83 2.84
C ASN A 442 -18.73 -7.72 3.94
N ASP A 443 -19.93 -7.21 3.66
CA ASP A 443 -20.93 -6.89 4.69
C ASP A 443 -21.22 -8.07 5.66
N GLU A 444 -21.37 -9.28 5.13
CA GLU A 444 -21.67 -10.46 5.97
C GLU A 444 -20.47 -10.85 6.86
N ARG A 445 -19.24 -10.72 6.36
CA ARG A 445 -18.03 -10.97 7.14
C ARG A 445 -17.83 -9.91 8.23
N VAL A 446 -18.06 -8.65 7.87
CA VAL A 446 -17.96 -7.51 8.79
C VAL A 446 -18.98 -7.63 9.93
N LYS A 447 -20.22 -8.02 9.64
CA LYS A 447 -21.29 -8.26 10.64
C LYS A 447 -20.99 -9.41 11.59
N ALA A 448 -20.22 -10.41 11.14
CA ALA A 448 -19.87 -11.58 11.96
C ALA A 448 -18.78 -11.32 13.01
N ILE A 449 -18.16 -10.14 12.98
CA ILE A 449 -17.02 -9.78 13.83
C ILE A 449 -17.47 -8.79 14.91
N THR A 450 -17.04 -9.04 16.13
CA THR A 450 -17.11 -8.07 17.22
C THR A 450 -15.91 -7.14 17.15
N TRP A 451 -16.11 -5.94 16.64
CA TRP A 451 -15.06 -4.94 16.46
C TRP A 451 -14.70 -4.25 17.77
N GLY A 452 -13.42 -4.00 17.98
CA GLY A 452 -12.94 -3.07 19.00
C GLY A 452 -13.49 -1.65 18.75
N GLU A 453 -14.09 -1.03 19.76
CA GLU A 453 -14.43 0.39 19.69
C GLU A 453 -13.17 1.23 19.75
N TYR A 454 -13.09 2.26 18.92
CA TYR A 454 -11.94 3.16 18.88
C TYR A 454 -12.36 4.62 18.92
N GLU A 455 -11.47 5.44 19.45
CA GLU A 455 -11.60 6.90 19.40
C GLU A 455 -10.25 7.54 19.10
N GLN A 456 -10.29 8.66 18.41
CA GLN A 456 -9.16 9.55 18.26
C GLN A 456 -9.04 10.44 19.50
N PHE A 457 -7.83 10.68 19.98
CA PHE A 457 -7.54 11.62 21.05
C PHE A 457 -6.39 12.54 20.65
N SER A 458 -6.21 13.62 21.41
CA SER A 458 -5.09 14.53 21.25
C SER A 458 -4.50 14.91 22.60
N PHE A 459 -3.24 15.28 22.61
CA PHE A 459 -2.49 15.68 23.79
C PHE A 459 -1.39 16.69 23.41
N LYS A 460 -0.72 17.27 24.42
CA LYS A 460 0.46 18.13 24.21
C LYS A 460 1.72 17.27 24.15
N GLY A 461 2.28 17.15 22.93
CA GLY A 461 3.49 16.40 22.64
C GLY A 461 4.79 17.18 22.85
N ALA A 462 5.78 16.83 22.07
CA ALA A 462 7.04 17.54 21.97
C ALA A 462 6.81 18.99 21.50
N LYS A 463 7.72 19.88 21.84
CA LYS A 463 7.66 21.31 21.48
C LYS A 463 6.36 22.03 21.94
N GLY A 464 5.47 21.32 22.67
CA GLY A 464 4.16 21.85 23.08
C GLY A 464 3.08 21.77 21.99
N ASP A 465 3.36 21.12 20.87
CA ASP A 465 2.43 20.96 19.77
C ASP A 465 1.28 19.98 20.10
N THR A 466 0.20 20.10 19.35
CA THR A 466 -0.91 19.15 19.50
C THR A 466 -0.63 17.92 18.65
N VAL A 467 -0.49 16.79 19.33
CA VAL A 467 -0.26 15.46 18.73
C VAL A 467 -1.52 14.63 18.85
N HIS A 468 -1.80 13.82 17.84
CA HIS A 468 -2.98 12.99 17.76
C HIS A 468 -2.63 11.50 17.88
N GLY A 469 -3.61 10.71 18.33
CA GLY A 469 -3.48 9.27 18.39
C GLY A 469 -4.83 8.60 18.47
N PHE A 470 -4.84 7.29 18.40
CA PHE A 470 -6.03 6.46 18.52
C PHE A 470 -5.89 5.48 19.68
N ALA A 471 -6.98 5.27 20.39
CA ALA A 471 -7.11 4.23 21.39
C ALA A 471 -8.26 3.29 20.99
N MET A 472 -8.01 1.98 21.05
CA MET A 472 -8.98 0.96 20.66
C MET A 472 -9.17 -0.04 21.79
N LYS A 473 -10.41 -0.28 22.15
CA LYS A 473 -10.81 -1.30 23.13
C LYS A 473 -10.64 -2.70 22.52
N PRO A 474 -10.34 -3.73 23.33
CA PRO A 474 -10.37 -5.11 22.84
C PRO A 474 -11.80 -5.50 22.43
N ALA A 475 -11.90 -6.44 21.50
CA ALA A 475 -13.17 -7.11 21.23
C ALA A 475 -13.70 -7.79 22.52
N GLY A 476 -15.01 -7.68 22.76
CA GLY A 476 -15.58 -8.20 24.00
C GLY A 476 -15.15 -7.43 25.26
N PHE A 477 -14.91 -6.14 25.14
CA PHE A 477 -14.54 -5.26 26.26
C PHE A 477 -15.49 -5.38 27.44
N VAL A 478 -14.92 -5.58 28.64
CA VAL A 478 -15.66 -5.65 29.92
C VAL A 478 -15.29 -4.45 30.79
N PRO A 479 -16.24 -3.59 31.16
CA PRO A 479 -16.00 -2.48 32.07
C PRO A 479 -15.35 -2.93 33.40
N GLY A 480 -14.38 -2.15 33.89
CA GLY A 480 -13.66 -2.44 35.14
C GLY A 480 -12.50 -3.44 35.00
N LYS A 481 -12.40 -4.18 33.90
CA LYS A 481 -11.25 -5.06 33.60
C LYS A 481 -10.11 -4.27 32.97
N LYS A 482 -8.86 -4.66 33.30
CA LYS A 482 -7.65 -4.13 32.66
C LYS A 482 -7.12 -5.10 31.60
N PHE A 483 -6.71 -4.54 30.45
CA PHE A 483 -6.25 -5.31 29.28
C PHE A 483 -4.79 -5.00 28.96
N PRO A 484 -4.00 -5.99 28.48
CA PRO A 484 -2.66 -5.73 28.01
C PRO A 484 -2.68 -4.76 26.82
N VAL A 485 -1.58 -4.05 26.59
CA VAL A 485 -1.48 -3.00 25.56
C VAL A 485 -0.58 -3.44 24.42
N ALA A 486 -1.09 -3.35 23.21
CA ALA A 486 -0.29 -3.33 21.97
C ALA A 486 -0.10 -1.86 21.57
N PHE A 487 1.13 -1.38 21.65
CA PHE A 487 1.52 -0.04 21.26
C PHE A 487 2.17 -0.09 19.88
N LEU A 488 1.48 0.42 18.86
CA LEU A 488 1.90 0.35 17.47
C LEU A 488 2.59 1.64 17.06
N VAL A 489 3.75 1.51 16.41
CA VAL A 489 4.54 2.61 15.87
C VAL A 489 4.62 2.47 14.36
N HIS A 490 4.08 3.45 13.61
CA HIS A 490 4.07 3.39 12.15
C HIS A 490 5.45 3.64 11.55
N GLY A 491 5.62 3.15 10.34
CA GLY A 491 6.76 3.43 9.47
C GLY A 491 6.61 4.73 8.70
N GLY A 492 7.52 4.97 7.81
CA GLY A 492 7.67 6.19 7.03
C GLY A 492 9.07 6.73 7.23
N PRO A 493 9.29 7.75 8.10
CA PRO A 493 8.44 8.22 9.20
C PRO A 493 7.25 9.10 8.78
N GLN A 494 7.30 9.68 7.59
CA GLN A 494 6.23 10.52 7.06
C GLN A 494 5.07 9.62 6.58
N GLY A 495 4.06 9.48 7.44
CA GLY A 495 2.89 8.64 7.23
C GLY A 495 1.91 8.75 8.39
N SER A 496 0.89 7.92 8.40
CA SER A 496 -0.07 7.77 9.51
C SER A 496 -0.72 6.39 9.43
N PHE A 497 -1.03 5.77 10.58
CA PHE A 497 -1.94 4.62 10.56
C PHE A 497 -3.38 5.05 10.25
N GLY A 498 -3.81 6.17 10.80
CA GLY A 498 -5.12 6.76 10.56
C GLY A 498 -6.31 5.82 10.77
N ASP A 499 -7.49 6.30 10.31
CA ASP A 499 -8.74 5.53 10.26
C ASP A 499 -8.79 4.72 8.95
N HIS A 500 -7.96 3.66 8.88
CA HIS A 500 -7.71 2.86 7.68
C HIS A 500 -7.73 1.35 7.99
N PHE A 501 -8.35 0.53 7.11
CA PHE A 501 -8.34 -0.92 7.18
C PHE A 501 -7.06 -1.49 6.54
N HIS A 502 -6.03 -1.63 7.34
CA HIS A 502 -4.76 -2.13 6.86
C HIS A 502 -4.69 -3.66 6.87
N TYR A 503 -4.27 -4.30 5.79
CA TYR A 503 -4.16 -5.76 5.69
C TYR A 503 -2.86 -6.35 6.25
N ARG A 504 -1.92 -5.52 6.70
CA ARG A 504 -0.66 -5.93 7.34
C ARG A 504 -0.63 -5.57 8.82
N TRP A 505 -0.70 -4.30 9.15
CA TRP A 505 -0.65 -3.76 10.52
C TRP A 505 -2.05 -3.33 10.97
N ASN A 506 -2.97 -4.29 11.09
CA ASN A 506 -4.36 -3.99 11.44
C ASN A 506 -4.56 -3.92 12.95
N PRO A 507 -4.86 -2.73 13.52
CA PRO A 507 -5.10 -2.59 14.96
C PRO A 507 -6.22 -3.49 15.51
N GLN A 508 -7.24 -3.79 14.70
CA GLN A 508 -8.35 -4.66 15.09
C GLN A 508 -7.96 -6.11 15.30
N ALA A 509 -6.89 -6.59 14.65
CA ALA A 509 -6.41 -7.95 14.87
C ALA A 509 -5.83 -8.12 16.29
N TYR A 510 -5.12 -7.12 16.80
CA TYR A 510 -4.67 -7.11 18.20
C TYR A 510 -5.85 -6.95 19.18
N ALA A 511 -6.80 -6.07 18.86
CA ALA A 511 -8.01 -5.93 19.63
C ALA A 511 -8.82 -7.23 19.69
N GLY A 512 -8.86 -7.97 18.59
CA GLY A 512 -9.49 -9.30 18.49
C GLY A 512 -8.84 -10.35 19.38
N ARG A 513 -7.55 -10.19 19.71
CA ARG A 513 -6.80 -11.04 20.66
C ARG A 513 -6.84 -10.54 22.10
N GLY A 514 -7.67 -9.53 22.41
CA GLY A 514 -7.89 -9.05 23.75
C GLY A 514 -6.92 -7.98 24.23
N TYR A 515 -6.18 -7.35 23.33
CA TYR A 515 -5.34 -6.20 23.65
C TYR A 515 -6.12 -4.90 23.57
N GLY A 516 -5.85 -3.95 24.46
CA GLY A 516 -6.07 -2.55 24.17
C GLY A 516 -5.00 -2.07 23.20
N VAL A 517 -5.37 -1.34 22.16
CA VAL A 517 -4.41 -0.87 21.15
C VAL A 517 -4.27 0.64 21.22
N VAL A 518 -3.04 1.14 21.17
CA VAL A 518 -2.73 2.57 21.11
C VAL A 518 -1.72 2.80 19.98
N PHE A 519 -1.96 3.83 19.17
CA PHE A 519 -1.01 4.32 18.18
C PHE A 519 -1.08 5.84 18.08
N ILE A 520 0.07 6.45 17.78
CA ILE A 520 0.27 7.90 17.83
C ILE A 520 0.81 8.36 16.48
N ASP A 521 0.25 9.43 15.96
CA ASP A 521 0.79 10.18 14.82
C ASP A 521 1.78 11.24 15.36
N PHE A 522 3.02 10.83 15.55
CA PHE A 522 4.10 11.63 16.12
C PHE A 522 4.62 12.69 15.14
N HIS A 523 5.46 13.64 15.59
CA HIS A 523 6.14 14.60 14.70
C HIS A 523 6.83 13.88 13.55
N GLY A 524 6.56 14.30 12.32
CA GLY A 524 6.90 13.60 11.10
C GLY A 524 5.67 13.05 10.36
N SER A 525 4.59 12.71 11.09
CA SER A 525 3.37 12.17 10.48
C SER A 525 2.71 13.17 9.51
N THR A 526 2.05 12.63 8.48
CA THR A 526 1.32 13.39 7.47
C THR A 526 -0.08 13.79 7.93
N GLY A 527 -0.67 14.78 7.27
CA GLY A 527 -2.04 15.22 7.53
C GLY A 527 -2.21 16.28 8.64
N TYR A 528 -1.12 16.74 9.24
CA TYR A 528 -1.11 17.73 10.32
C TYR A 528 -0.46 19.07 9.92
N GLY A 529 -0.19 19.25 8.63
CA GLY A 529 0.53 20.39 8.04
C GLY A 529 2.00 20.08 7.79
N GLN A 530 2.58 20.80 6.82
CA GLN A 530 3.96 20.54 6.38
C GLN A 530 4.99 20.76 7.49
N ALA A 531 4.78 21.76 8.35
CA ALA A 531 5.68 22.03 9.47
C ALA A 531 5.75 20.85 10.47
N PHE A 532 4.62 20.15 10.69
CA PHE A 532 4.59 18.96 11.54
C PHE A 532 5.31 17.79 10.89
N THR A 533 5.14 17.60 9.57
CA THR A 533 5.85 16.59 8.79
C THR A 533 7.35 16.85 8.77
N ASP A 534 7.79 18.10 8.57
CA ASP A 534 9.20 18.48 8.53
C ASP A 534 9.91 18.39 9.90
N ALA A 535 9.15 18.38 10.98
CA ALA A 535 9.69 18.48 12.35
C ALA A 535 10.56 17.29 12.77
N ILE A 536 10.53 16.20 12.01
CA ILE A 536 11.36 15.00 12.22
C ILE A 536 12.74 15.10 11.56
N ASN A 537 12.91 15.97 10.55
CA ASN A 537 14.16 16.06 9.81
C ASN A 537 15.34 16.37 10.76
N GLY A 538 16.36 15.49 10.79
CA GLY A 538 17.47 15.57 11.71
C GLY A 538 17.11 15.30 13.19
N ASP A 539 15.91 14.77 13.47
CA ASP A 539 15.42 14.54 14.85
C ASP A 539 14.68 13.21 15.05
N TRP A 540 15.08 12.17 14.36
CA TRP A 540 14.40 10.87 14.30
C TRP A 540 14.07 10.24 15.65
N GLY A 541 14.98 10.31 16.62
CA GLY A 541 14.82 9.77 17.98
C GLY A 541 14.48 10.83 19.03
N GLY A 542 14.25 12.08 18.64
CA GLY A 542 13.94 13.20 19.55
C GLY A 542 12.45 13.43 19.73
N ALA A 543 11.89 14.39 19.01
CA ALA A 543 10.47 14.75 19.11
C ALA A 543 9.53 13.55 18.89
N PRO A 544 9.72 12.66 17.88
CA PRO A 544 8.88 11.48 17.72
C PRO A 544 8.87 10.54 18.94
N TYR A 545 10.04 10.28 19.52
CA TYR A 545 10.13 9.45 20.74
C TYR A 545 9.40 10.10 21.92
N GLU A 546 9.58 11.40 22.11
CA GLU A 546 8.89 12.17 23.15
C GLU A 546 7.36 12.10 22.98
N ASP A 547 6.86 12.26 21.74
CA ASP A 547 5.43 12.15 21.41
C ASP A 547 4.89 10.76 21.73
N LEU A 548 5.59 9.73 21.31
CA LEU A 548 5.22 8.33 21.57
C LEU A 548 5.12 8.05 23.07
N MET A 549 6.09 8.49 23.86
CA MET A 549 6.11 8.26 25.31
C MET A 549 5.02 9.08 26.02
N LYS A 550 4.89 10.37 25.70
CA LYS A 550 3.84 11.26 26.25
C LYS A 550 2.44 10.81 25.86
N GLY A 551 2.25 10.41 24.59
CA GLY A 551 0.98 9.93 24.10
C GLY A 551 0.53 8.63 24.75
N LEU A 552 1.46 7.71 24.98
CA LEU A 552 1.20 6.48 25.72
C LEU A 552 0.85 6.79 27.20
N ASP A 553 1.57 7.70 27.85
CA ASP A 553 1.26 8.12 29.22
C ASP A 553 -0.13 8.78 29.32
N PHE A 554 -0.44 9.67 28.37
CA PHE A 554 -1.77 10.28 28.28
C PHE A 554 -2.87 9.22 28.10
N ALA A 555 -2.66 8.25 27.20
CA ALA A 555 -3.61 7.17 26.96
C ALA A 555 -3.82 6.30 28.21
N LEU A 556 -2.75 5.94 28.93
CA LEU A 556 -2.82 5.17 30.17
C LEU A 556 -3.56 5.92 31.29
N GLN A 557 -3.43 7.23 31.33
CA GLN A 557 -4.13 8.08 32.30
C GLN A 557 -5.63 8.22 31.95
N LYS A 558 -5.93 8.48 30.67
CA LYS A 558 -7.30 8.69 30.18
C LYS A 558 -8.10 7.39 30.15
N TYR A 559 -7.48 6.30 29.70
CA TYR A 559 -8.13 5.02 29.49
C TYR A 559 -7.73 4.02 30.58
N THR A 560 -8.40 4.08 31.72
CA THR A 560 -8.07 3.28 32.92
C THR A 560 -8.16 1.76 32.74
N TRP A 561 -8.76 1.31 31.64
CA TRP A 561 -8.83 -0.08 31.22
C TRP A 561 -7.54 -0.59 30.55
N LEU A 562 -6.61 0.28 30.16
CA LEU A 562 -5.27 -0.10 29.71
C LEU A 562 -4.40 -0.53 30.90
N ASP A 563 -3.67 -1.65 30.77
CA ASP A 563 -2.75 -2.14 31.79
C ASP A 563 -1.32 -1.69 31.50
N GLY A 564 -0.89 -0.59 32.07
CA GLY A 564 0.47 -0.07 31.91
C GLY A 564 1.60 -0.98 32.43
N LYS A 565 1.25 -2.12 33.09
CA LYS A 565 2.24 -3.11 33.52
C LYS A 565 2.41 -4.25 32.50
N ARG A 566 1.54 -4.36 31.52
CA ARG A 566 1.52 -5.40 30.48
C ARG A 566 1.46 -4.76 29.11
N MET A 567 2.56 -4.18 28.67
CA MET A 567 2.66 -3.48 27.37
C MET A 567 3.71 -4.12 26.46
N ALA A 568 3.40 -4.23 25.18
CA ALA A 568 4.35 -4.52 24.12
C ALA A 568 4.37 -3.35 23.13
N ALA A 569 5.54 -3.04 22.55
CA ALA A 569 5.67 -2.08 21.46
C ALA A 569 6.10 -2.79 20.18
N LEU A 570 5.50 -2.39 19.06
CA LEU A 570 5.67 -3.04 17.76
C LEU A 570 5.78 -1.99 16.66
N GLY A 571 6.70 -2.19 15.72
CA GLY A 571 6.82 -1.27 14.59
C GLY A 571 7.62 -1.87 13.44
N ALA A 572 7.41 -1.32 12.24
CA ALA A 572 8.10 -1.72 11.03
C ALA A 572 8.77 -0.53 10.35
N SER A 573 9.86 -0.76 9.60
CA SER A 573 10.59 0.28 8.87
C SER A 573 11.11 1.33 9.85
N TYR A 574 10.79 2.61 9.67
CA TYR A 574 11.06 3.61 10.70
C TYR A 574 10.47 3.20 12.07
N GLY A 575 9.27 2.59 12.10
CA GLY A 575 8.72 2.04 13.35
C GLY A 575 9.61 0.97 13.95
N GLY A 576 10.25 0.12 13.15
CA GLY A 576 11.25 -0.86 13.59
C GLY A 576 12.53 -0.20 14.12
N TYR A 577 13.04 0.84 13.46
CA TYR A 577 14.09 1.73 13.98
C TYR A 577 13.70 2.28 15.35
N MET A 578 12.49 2.84 15.47
CA MET A 578 12.00 3.40 16.73
C MET A 578 11.88 2.32 17.83
N ILE A 579 11.55 1.07 17.49
CA ILE A 579 11.59 -0.05 18.46
C ILE A 579 13.02 -0.29 18.97
N ASN A 580 14.04 -0.28 18.09
CA ASN A 580 15.44 -0.38 18.50
C ASN A 580 15.86 0.82 19.34
N TRP A 581 15.39 2.03 19.04
CA TRP A 581 15.62 3.24 19.82
C TRP A 581 14.95 3.19 21.20
N ILE A 582 13.66 2.79 21.25
CA ILE A 582 12.91 2.55 22.50
C ILE A 582 13.63 1.56 23.39
N HIS A 583 14.17 0.48 22.83
CA HIS A 583 14.88 -0.57 23.57
C HIS A 583 16.08 -0.02 24.36
N GLY A 584 16.76 0.98 23.79
CA GLY A 584 17.92 1.61 24.46
C GLY A 584 17.57 2.70 25.46
N ASN A 585 16.34 3.24 25.43
CA ASN A 585 15.93 4.41 26.19
C ASN A 585 14.93 4.12 27.32
N THR A 586 14.24 2.97 27.31
CA THR A 586 13.27 2.63 28.36
C THR A 586 13.09 1.12 28.51
N ASP A 587 12.75 0.66 29.71
CA ASP A 587 12.43 -0.73 30.06
C ASP A 587 10.93 -0.95 30.39
N ARG A 588 10.08 0.00 30.03
CA ARG A 588 8.64 -0.04 30.36
C ARG A 588 7.85 -1.15 29.67
N PHE A 589 8.34 -1.63 28.52
CA PHE A 589 7.69 -2.68 27.74
C PHE A 589 8.15 -4.08 28.19
N LYS A 590 7.23 -5.07 28.07
CA LYS A 590 7.49 -6.48 28.42
C LYS A 590 7.96 -7.30 27.23
N ALA A 591 7.69 -6.83 26.03
CA ALA A 591 8.15 -7.40 24.77
C ALA A 591 8.24 -6.31 23.70
N LEU A 592 9.13 -6.49 22.74
CA LEU A 592 9.31 -5.63 21.57
C LEU A 592 9.22 -6.46 20.29
N VAL A 593 8.72 -5.85 19.22
CA VAL A 593 8.73 -6.44 17.86
C VAL A 593 9.34 -5.42 16.91
N CYS A 594 10.53 -5.73 16.42
CA CYS A 594 11.26 -4.94 15.41
C CYS A 594 11.11 -5.65 14.06
N HIS A 595 10.37 -5.06 13.14
CA HIS A 595 10.22 -5.54 11.77
C HIS A 595 10.93 -4.55 10.85
N ASP A 596 11.86 -5.01 10.03
CA ASP A 596 12.64 -4.25 9.05
C ASP A 596 13.22 -2.92 9.60
N GLY A 597 13.68 -2.90 10.85
CA GLY A 597 14.14 -1.67 11.50
C GLY A 597 15.65 -1.48 11.38
N ASN A 598 16.09 -0.25 11.13
CA ASN A 598 17.50 0.10 11.18
C ASN A 598 18.07 -0.10 12.57
N LEU A 599 19.32 -0.57 12.63
CA LEU A 599 20.15 -0.62 13.83
C LEU A 599 21.27 0.41 13.81
N ASP A 600 21.99 0.52 12.68
CA ASP A 600 23.08 1.49 12.48
C ASP A 600 22.79 2.34 11.25
N GLU A 601 22.46 3.60 11.46
CA GLU A 601 22.12 4.55 10.39
C GLU A 601 23.26 4.80 9.42
N ARG A 602 24.51 4.69 9.88
CA ARG A 602 25.69 4.81 9.00
C ARG A 602 25.81 3.63 8.03
N MET A 603 25.53 2.41 8.52
CA MET A 603 25.51 1.22 7.69
C MET A 603 24.31 1.25 6.74
N ALA A 604 23.14 1.68 7.23
CA ALA A 604 21.91 1.78 6.45
C ALA A 604 22.09 2.67 5.19
N TYR A 605 22.87 3.76 5.28
CA TYR A 605 23.20 4.58 4.12
C TYR A 605 23.91 3.81 3.01
N PHE A 606 24.83 2.91 3.34
CA PHE A 606 25.64 2.19 2.35
C PHE A 606 24.96 0.95 1.78
N ASP A 607 23.88 0.48 2.40
CA ASP A 607 23.19 -0.71 1.96
C ASP A 607 21.75 -0.47 1.46
N THR A 608 21.18 0.75 1.65
CA THR A 608 19.88 1.11 1.05
C THR A 608 19.97 1.42 -0.44
N GLU A 609 18.85 1.26 -1.16
CA GLU A 609 18.72 1.64 -2.57
C GLU A 609 18.30 3.11 -2.77
N GLU A 610 17.84 3.81 -1.72
CA GLU A 610 17.26 5.15 -1.76
C GLU A 610 18.11 6.20 -1.03
N LEU A 611 19.25 6.59 -1.60
CA LEU A 611 20.19 7.50 -0.92
C LEU A 611 19.64 8.92 -0.69
N TRP A 612 18.68 9.40 -1.51
CA TRP A 612 18.02 10.70 -1.30
C TRP A 612 17.37 10.78 0.08
N PHE A 613 16.81 9.68 0.58
CA PHE A 613 16.09 9.62 1.84
C PHE A 613 17.02 9.85 3.05
N PRO A 614 18.07 9.03 3.31
CA PRO A 614 18.98 9.29 4.43
C PRO A 614 19.77 10.60 4.27
N GLU A 615 20.07 11.04 3.05
CA GLU A 615 20.74 12.34 2.85
C GLU A 615 19.85 13.51 3.29
N TRP A 616 18.55 13.46 3.00
CA TRP A 616 17.63 14.47 3.50
C TRP A 616 17.45 14.38 5.02
N GLU A 617 17.14 13.20 5.51
CA GLU A 617 16.77 12.97 6.92
C GLU A 617 17.95 13.23 7.89
N HIS A 618 19.18 12.95 7.48
CA HIS A 618 20.39 13.16 8.30
C HIS A 618 21.20 14.39 7.88
N GLY A 619 20.74 15.17 6.90
CA GLY A 619 21.35 16.44 6.48
C GLY A 619 22.63 16.28 5.69
N GLY A 620 22.71 15.28 4.82
CA GLY A 620 23.82 15.00 3.90
C GLY A 620 24.41 13.60 4.04
N THR A 621 25.51 13.35 3.34
CA THR A 621 26.19 12.05 3.36
C THR A 621 26.88 11.78 4.71
N PRO A 622 27.15 10.50 5.09
CA PRO A 622 27.84 10.17 6.35
C PRO A 622 29.23 10.79 6.50
N TRP A 623 29.93 11.04 5.41
CA TRP A 623 31.24 11.72 5.43
C TRP A 623 31.11 13.25 5.39
N GLY A 624 29.99 13.79 4.92
CA GLY A 624 29.70 15.23 4.91
C GLY A 624 29.09 15.73 6.23
N ASN A 625 28.23 14.91 6.84
CA ASN A 625 27.58 15.19 8.13
C ASN A 625 27.54 13.96 9.05
N PRO A 626 28.69 13.49 9.59
CA PRO A 626 28.74 12.30 10.42
C PRO A 626 27.93 12.41 11.72
N GLU A 627 27.75 13.62 12.26
CA GLU A 627 26.96 13.83 13.47
C GLU A 627 25.46 13.62 13.25
N GLY A 628 24.94 13.87 12.03
CA GLY A 628 23.57 13.57 11.65
C GLY A 628 23.23 12.07 11.79
N TYR A 629 24.18 11.21 11.43
CA TYR A 629 24.04 9.75 11.52
C TYR A 629 24.34 9.18 12.92
N LYS A 630 24.90 9.96 13.81
CA LYS A 630 25.25 9.54 15.17
C LYS A 630 24.19 9.94 16.20
N LYS A 631 23.54 11.09 16.00
CA LYS A 631 22.68 11.74 17.00
C LYS A 631 21.62 10.81 17.60
N HIS A 632 20.97 10.00 16.80
CA HIS A 632 19.89 9.09 17.21
C HIS A 632 20.13 7.67 16.71
N ASN A 633 21.36 7.18 16.77
CA ASN A 633 21.74 5.87 16.26
C ASN A 633 21.51 4.77 17.32
N PRO A 634 20.59 3.80 17.09
CA PRO A 634 20.26 2.77 18.08
C PRO A 634 21.43 1.89 18.50
N ILE A 635 22.40 1.64 17.61
CA ILE A 635 23.56 0.79 17.88
C ILE A 635 24.39 1.30 19.08
N ASP A 636 24.43 2.61 19.31
CA ASP A 636 25.16 3.22 20.39
C ASP A 636 24.54 2.93 21.78
N LEU A 637 23.29 2.44 21.81
CA LEU A 637 22.51 2.16 23.02
C LEU A 637 22.38 0.66 23.34
N ILE A 638 22.95 -0.24 22.57
CA ILE A 638 22.83 -1.71 22.74
C ILE A 638 23.11 -2.16 24.17
N LYS A 639 24.07 -1.53 24.85
CA LYS A 639 24.42 -1.86 26.25
C LYS A 639 23.26 -1.75 27.25
N ASN A 640 22.19 -1.02 26.87
CA ASN A 640 21.01 -0.82 27.71
C ASN A 640 19.91 -1.87 27.42
N TRP A 641 20.06 -2.68 26.38
CA TRP A 641 19.03 -3.60 25.91
C TRP A 641 18.78 -4.74 26.90
N LYS A 642 17.50 -4.94 27.26
CA LYS A 642 17.06 -5.96 28.25
C LYS A 642 15.74 -6.62 27.90
N THR A 643 14.89 -5.94 27.11
CA THR A 643 13.51 -6.38 26.83
C THR A 643 13.49 -7.50 25.80
N PRO A 644 12.80 -8.63 26.05
CA PRO A 644 12.63 -9.68 25.05
C PRO A 644 12.14 -9.14 23.72
N THR A 645 12.79 -9.54 22.61
CA THR A 645 12.54 -8.93 21.29
C THR A 645 12.37 -9.98 20.21
N LEU A 646 11.31 -9.83 19.40
CA LEU A 646 11.12 -10.50 18.13
C LEU A 646 11.66 -9.60 17.02
N VAL A 647 12.54 -10.15 16.17
CA VAL A 647 13.06 -9.50 14.97
C VAL A 647 12.48 -10.19 13.75
N ILE A 648 11.99 -9.43 12.77
CA ILE A 648 11.41 -9.94 11.52
C ILE A 648 12.06 -9.21 10.35
N HIS A 649 12.44 -9.93 9.27
CA HIS A 649 13.05 -9.31 8.10
C HIS A 649 12.86 -10.12 6.81
N GLY A 650 12.71 -9.44 5.68
CA GLY A 650 12.67 -9.99 4.34
C GLY A 650 14.05 -10.01 3.67
N GLY A 651 14.40 -11.10 2.99
CA GLY A 651 15.71 -11.25 2.33
C GLY A 651 15.85 -10.50 0.98
N LYS A 652 14.75 -9.97 0.46
CA LYS A 652 14.72 -9.09 -0.71
C LYS A 652 14.36 -7.65 -0.36
N ASP A 653 14.54 -7.29 0.88
CA ASP A 653 14.40 -5.92 1.34
C ASP A 653 15.67 -5.16 0.99
N TYR A 654 15.61 -4.32 -0.04
CA TYR A 654 16.72 -3.47 -0.45
C TYR A 654 16.56 -2.02 0.03
N ARG A 655 15.43 -1.73 0.69
CA ARG A 655 15.15 -0.44 1.33
C ARG A 655 15.77 -0.35 2.72
N VAL A 656 15.35 -1.21 3.63
CA VAL A 656 16.02 -1.48 4.90
C VAL A 656 16.61 -2.88 4.80
N VAL A 657 17.87 -2.98 4.48
CA VAL A 657 18.49 -4.24 4.08
C VAL A 657 18.53 -5.25 5.24
N ASP A 658 18.43 -6.51 4.94
CA ASP A 658 18.36 -7.63 5.91
C ASP A 658 19.56 -7.69 6.88
N THR A 659 20.69 -7.08 6.52
CA THR A 659 21.85 -6.88 7.39
C THR A 659 21.49 -6.13 8.68
N GLN A 660 20.53 -5.21 8.65
CA GLN A 660 20.05 -4.45 9.81
C GLN A 660 19.33 -5.39 10.80
N GLY A 661 18.45 -6.27 10.31
CA GLY A 661 17.77 -7.28 11.12
C GLY A 661 18.72 -8.33 11.70
N MET A 662 19.66 -8.83 10.88
CA MET A 662 20.70 -9.75 11.32
C MET A 662 21.59 -9.13 12.42
N SER A 663 21.97 -7.86 12.26
CA SER A 663 22.78 -7.13 13.24
C SER A 663 22.01 -6.89 14.54
N THR A 664 20.73 -6.52 14.46
CA THR A 664 19.83 -6.39 15.62
C THR A 664 19.75 -7.70 16.40
N PHE A 665 19.47 -8.82 15.71
CA PHE A 665 19.42 -10.13 16.36
C PHE A 665 20.76 -10.55 16.96
N THR A 666 21.87 -10.30 16.26
CA THR A 666 23.23 -10.58 16.77
C THR A 666 23.52 -9.81 18.06
N ALA A 667 23.17 -8.51 18.10
CA ALA A 667 23.33 -7.69 19.30
C ALA A 667 22.52 -8.25 20.48
N LEU A 668 21.24 -8.58 20.27
CA LEU A 668 20.36 -9.18 21.29
C LEU A 668 20.96 -10.47 21.85
N GLN A 669 21.41 -11.39 20.99
CA GLN A 669 22.01 -12.66 21.40
C GLN A 669 23.32 -12.44 22.17
N ARG A 670 24.18 -11.54 21.74
CA ARG A 670 25.43 -11.22 22.43
C ARG A 670 25.21 -10.58 23.81
N MET A 671 24.14 -9.79 23.96
CA MET A 671 23.73 -9.21 25.23
C MET A 671 22.99 -10.20 26.15
N GLY A 672 22.69 -11.43 25.67
CA GLY A 672 21.92 -12.41 26.44
C GLY A 672 20.43 -12.05 26.57
N VAL A 673 19.91 -11.15 25.71
CA VAL A 673 18.50 -10.78 25.70
C VAL A 673 17.68 -11.87 25.00
N PRO A 674 16.60 -12.39 25.63
CA PRO A 674 15.73 -13.38 24.98
C PRO A 674 15.22 -12.81 23.66
N SER A 675 15.47 -13.51 22.55
CA SER A 675 15.11 -13.02 21.23
C SER A 675 14.89 -14.16 20.23
N ARG A 676 14.12 -13.85 19.21
CA ARG A 676 13.85 -14.71 18.05
C ARG A 676 13.98 -13.90 16.78
N PHE A 677 14.57 -14.50 15.75
CA PHE A 677 14.65 -13.93 14.41
C PHE A 677 13.77 -14.73 13.45
N ILE A 678 12.87 -14.06 12.76
CA ILE A 678 12.08 -14.63 11.67
C ILE A 678 12.58 -14.01 10.39
N PHE A 679 13.15 -14.83 9.53
CA PHE A 679 13.73 -14.41 8.25
C PHE A 679 12.94 -15.03 7.10
N PHE A 680 12.51 -14.19 6.15
CA PHE A 680 11.78 -14.57 4.96
C PHE A 680 12.65 -14.39 3.72
N PRO A 681 13.34 -15.41 3.21
CA PRO A 681 14.34 -15.24 2.15
C PRO A 681 13.77 -14.74 0.82
N ASP A 682 12.46 -14.93 0.60
CA ASP A 682 11.78 -14.60 -0.66
C ASP A 682 10.88 -13.37 -0.59
N GLU A 683 10.85 -12.67 0.54
CA GLU A 683 10.00 -11.50 0.77
C GLU A 683 10.79 -10.20 0.73
N ASN A 684 10.10 -9.14 0.31
CA ASN A 684 10.58 -7.78 0.34
C ASN A 684 10.24 -7.05 1.65
N HIS A 685 10.43 -5.74 1.69
CA HIS A 685 10.14 -4.87 2.84
C HIS A 685 8.71 -5.01 3.40
N TRP A 686 7.74 -5.41 2.59
CA TRP A 686 6.35 -5.48 3.01
C TRP A 686 5.86 -6.85 3.45
N VAL A 687 6.58 -7.93 3.12
CA VAL A 687 6.18 -9.31 3.43
C VAL A 687 4.74 -9.58 2.99
N LEU A 688 4.54 -9.85 1.68
CA LEU A 688 3.23 -9.73 1.03
C LEU A 688 2.46 -11.05 0.89
N ARG A 689 3.13 -12.22 0.99
CA ARG A 689 2.46 -13.51 0.79
C ARG A 689 1.49 -13.81 1.94
N PRO A 690 0.26 -14.32 1.66
CA PRO A 690 -0.79 -14.48 2.66
C PRO A 690 -0.41 -15.31 3.90
N HIS A 691 0.23 -16.46 3.71
CA HIS A 691 0.65 -17.32 4.85
C HIS A 691 1.60 -16.62 5.82
N LEU A 692 2.34 -15.61 5.36
CA LEU A 692 3.34 -14.92 6.16
C LEU A 692 2.71 -13.80 7.00
N SER A 693 1.58 -13.26 6.56
CA SER A 693 0.78 -12.31 7.35
C SER A 693 0.30 -12.90 8.68
N LEU A 694 0.18 -14.23 8.78
CA LEU A 694 -0.17 -14.96 10.01
C LEU A 694 0.88 -14.82 11.13
N ILE A 695 2.10 -14.41 10.80
CA ILE A 695 3.22 -14.36 11.76
C ILE A 695 3.33 -12.98 12.42
N HIS A 696 2.81 -11.94 11.78
CA HIS A 696 2.87 -10.57 12.28
C HIS A 696 1.94 -10.28 13.48
N ILE A 697 1.08 -11.24 13.88
CA ILE A 697 0.05 -10.99 14.89
C ILE A 697 0.14 -12.01 16.00
#